data_10a7ba88bfcc7332c2bbb9b6f4d390f6
#
_entry.id   10a7ba88bfcc7332c2bbb9b6f4d390f6
#
_cell.length_a   1.000
_cell.length_b   1.000
_cell.length_c   1.000
_cell.angle_alpha   90.00
_cell.angle_beta   90.00
_cell.angle_gamma   90.00
#
_symmetry.space_group_name_H-M   'P 1'
#
loop_
_entity.id
_entity.type
_entity.pdbx_description
1 polymer ?
#
loop_
_entity_poly.entity_id
_entity_poly.type
_entity_poly.pdbx_seq_one_letter_code
_entity_poly.pdbx_strand_id
1 'polypeptide(L)'
;MAKKSSKTPRRTSPSKTHGVINGAGEIVEQPIVSTIRENYMPYAMSVILSRAIPEIDGFKPSHRKLLYMMYKMGLLNGGRTKSANIVGATMKLNPHGDFAIYDTMVRLSRGYEALLHPYVDSKGNFGKFYSRDMAWAASRYTEAKLDAICNELFRDIDKDTVDFVDNYDNTMKEPSLLPVAFPSVLVNANTGIAVGMASNICSFNLREICETTAALIRDPDHDIKSTLPAPDFTGGCQIIYDENVINQVYETGRGSIKLRAKYVYDKSANCIDILSIPATTTCEVIIEKVIDLVKQGKVKEISDIRDETGIDGLKITIDLKRGIDADKLMTKLYRFTTLEDSYACNFNVLIAGVPRVLGVKALLEEWIAFRIECVRRRTYFDRNKKADKLHLLRGLEKILLDIDKAVKIVRETDEESEVVPNLMIGFGIDEIQAEYVAEIKLRHLNREYILKRTKDLEDLEKEIAELDEILKSKARIKTIIVKELKSIAEKYGQPRKSIIIYDDVARYEEETVEIPDYPVNLFFTKEGYFKKITPQSLRMSGEQKLKDGDEIIQELEFTNNCDLLFFTDKCQVYKAKADDFAQTKASVLGDYVAAKLGFDEGENAVKMVVTKDYKGMLLFAFENGKAAKVPLESYATKTNRKKLTGAYSDKSPLVGLLYMPEDEEVLFKASSGNMLLVHTGALALKTTRSTQGVAVLKPKKGHRLFSIERYKDGTFTNPKRYRTGSLPARGALPVNDDSKDEQLSLI
;
A
#
# COMPACT_ATOMS: atom_id res chain seq x y z
N MET A 1 -16.16 -19.13 50.32
CA MET A 1 -16.89 -17.89 49.99
C MET A 1 -16.07 -16.69 50.46
N ALA A 2 -15.33 -16.06 49.61
CA ALA A 2 -14.55 -14.87 49.89
C ALA A 2 -15.19 -13.68 49.19
N LYS A 3 -15.70 -12.72 49.95
CA LYS A 3 -16.28 -11.47 49.46
C LYS A 3 -15.18 -10.60 48.84
N LYS A 4 -15.25 -10.37 47.52
CA LYS A 4 -14.48 -9.31 46.84
C LYS A 4 -15.08 -7.96 47.23
N SER A 5 -14.33 -7.16 47.97
CA SER A 5 -14.67 -5.76 48.25
C SER A 5 -14.43 -4.94 46.96
N SER A 6 -15.48 -4.35 46.41
CA SER A 6 -15.39 -3.33 45.35
C SER A 6 -14.81 -2.05 45.97
N LYS A 7 -13.56 -1.72 45.61
CA LYS A 7 -12.96 -0.40 45.91
C LYS A 7 -13.61 0.63 45.01
N THR A 8 -14.44 1.49 45.54
CA THR A 8 -14.91 2.73 44.91
C THR A 8 -13.71 3.62 44.54
N PRO A 9 -13.67 4.23 43.35
CA PRO A 9 -12.60 5.14 42.99
C PRO A 9 -12.58 6.37 43.91
N ARG A 10 -11.39 6.74 44.39
CA ARG A 10 -11.16 7.94 45.20
C ARG A 10 -11.48 9.18 44.37
N ARG A 11 -12.46 9.99 44.81
CA ARG A 11 -12.72 11.34 44.29
C ARG A 11 -11.53 12.25 44.60
N THR A 12 -10.87 12.78 43.60
CA THR A 12 -9.89 13.85 43.71
C THR A 12 -10.57 15.20 43.64
N SER A 13 -10.31 16.11 44.55
CA SER A 13 -10.81 17.48 44.51
C SER A 13 -10.23 18.23 43.30
N PRO A 14 -11.01 19.02 42.54
CA PRO A 14 -10.52 19.70 41.37
C PRO A 14 -9.42 20.71 41.70
N SER A 15 -8.27 20.56 41.01
CA SER A 15 -7.22 21.60 41.07
C SER A 15 -7.73 22.85 40.35
N LYS A 16 -7.59 24.03 40.95
CA LYS A 16 -7.93 25.31 40.32
C LYS A 16 -6.99 25.61 39.18
N THR A 17 -7.31 25.13 37.98
CA THR A 17 -6.64 25.56 36.75
C THR A 17 -7.45 26.69 36.12
N HIS A 18 -6.77 27.80 35.81
CA HIS A 18 -7.36 28.93 35.06
C HIS A 18 -7.90 28.46 33.70
N GLY A 19 -9.20 28.63 33.47
CA GLY A 19 -9.85 28.32 32.20
C GLY A 19 -10.98 27.30 32.25
N VAL A 20 -11.31 26.76 33.43
CA VAL A 20 -12.46 25.83 33.59
C VAL A 20 -13.76 26.64 33.76
N ILE A 21 -14.75 26.35 32.92
CA ILE A 21 -16.09 26.91 33.06
C ILE A 21 -16.68 26.39 34.38
N ASN A 22 -17.05 27.30 35.30
CA ASN A 22 -17.70 26.91 36.57
C ASN A 22 -19.01 26.16 36.27
N GLY A 23 -19.08 24.90 36.70
CA GLY A 23 -20.23 24.02 36.47
C GLY A 23 -20.03 23.02 35.34
N ALA A 24 -18.88 22.95 34.70
CA ALA A 24 -18.57 21.91 33.71
C ALA A 24 -18.19 20.60 34.41
N GLY A 25 -19.14 19.68 34.47
CA GLY A 25 -18.97 18.25 34.69
C GLY A 25 -18.05 17.76 35.82
N GLU A 26 -18.16 16.51 36.15
CA GLU A 26 -17.29 15.78 37.07
C GLU A 26 -16.05 15.27 36.30
N ILE A 27 -14.84 15.58 36.77
CA ILE A 27 -13.61 15.03 36.20
C ILE A 27 -13.44 13.60 36.73
N VAL A 28 -13.53 12.63 35.83
CA VAL A 28 -13.35 11.20 36.14
C VAL A 28 -11.98 10.78 35.61
N GLU A 29 -11.15 10.19 36.46
CA GLU A 29 -9.91 9.55 36.05
C GLU A 29 -10.24 8.22 35.34
N GLN A 30 -9.86 8.09 34.09
CA GLN A 30 -10.03 6.86 33.33
C GLN A 30 -8.64 6.37 32.84
N PRO A 31 -8.25 5.10 33.10
CA PRO A 31 -7.03 4.54 32.56
C PRO A 31 -7.03 4.59 31.03
N ILE A 32 -5.92 4.98 30.42
CA ILE A 32 -5.78 5.07 28.95
C ILE A 32 -6.10 3.74 28.24
N VAL A 33 -5.80 2.61 28.86
CA VAL A 33 -6.12 1.27 28.35
C VAL A 33 -7.63 1.07 28.24
N SER A 34 -8.42 1.56 29.20
CA SER A 34 -9.89 1.50 29.16
C SER A 34 -10.42 2.41 28.04
N THR A 35 -9.89 3.63 27.93
CA THR A 35 -10.25 4.57 26.85
C THR A 35 -9.95 3.98 25.46
N ILE A 36 -8.78 3.36 25.28
CA ILE A 36 -8.44 2.69 24.01
C ILE A 36 -9.41 1.56 23.72
N ARG A 37 -9.71 0.71 24.71
CA ARG A 37 -10.60 -0.45 24.52
C ARG A 37 -12.04 -0.03 24.25
N GLU A 38 -12.57 0.96 24.95
CA GLU A 38 -13.97 1.37 24.90
C GLU A 38 -14.27 2.32 23.74
N ASN A 39 -13.32 3.17 23.36
CA ASN A 39 -13.57 4.21 22.34
C ASN A 39 -12.77 3.98 21.03
N TYR A 40 -11.47 3.71 21.11
CA TYR A 40 -10.63 3.60 19.93
C TYR A 40 -10.80 2.26 19.19
N MET A 41 -10.93 1.15 19.93
CA MET A 41 -11.12 -0.16 19.29
C MET A 41 -12.43 -0.25 18.49
N PRO A 42 -13.61 0.18 19.01
CA PRO A 42 -14.83 0.21 18.22
C PRO A 42 -14.73 1.12 16.99
N TYR A 43 -14.07 2.27 17.13
CA TYR A 43 -13.79 3.15 15.99
C TYR A 43 -12.92 2.46 14.95
N ALA A 44 -11.81 1.87 15.35
CA ALA A 44 -10.92 1.14 14.44
C ALA A 44 -11.64 0.00 13.71
N MET A 45 -12.43 -0.80 14.46
CA MET A 45 -13.25 -1.87 13.90
C MET A 45 -14.27 -1.34 12.88
N SER A 46 -14.95 -0.25 13.19
CA SER A 46 -15.93 0.39 12.28
C SER A 46 -15.24 0.84 10.98
N VAL A 47 -14.05 1.47 11.07
CA VAL A 47 -13.30 1.89 9.87
C VAL A 47 -12.84 0.70 9.03
N ILE A 48 -12.44 -0.40 9.67
CA ILE A 48 -12.02 -1.63 8.97
C ILE A 48 -13.20 -2.28 8.25
N LEU A 49 -14.29 -2.57 9.00
CA LEU A 49 -15.39 -3.39 8.51
C LEU A 49 -16.36 -2.63 7.61
N SER A 50 -16.64 -1.35 7.94
CA SER A 50 -17.73 -0.61 7.31
C SER A 50 -17.26 0.50 6.35
N ARG A 51 -15.93 0.64 6.11
CA ARG A 51 -15.43 1.76 5.30
C ARG A 51 -14.31 1.43 4.34
N ALA A 52 -13.21 0.84 4.83
CA ALA A 52 -11.94 0.88 4.11
C ALA A 52 -11.61 -0.41 3.35
N ILE A 53 -11.90 -1.58 3.92
CA ILE A 53 -11.51 -2.87 3.36
C ILE A 53 -12.65 -3.39 2.47
N PRO A 54 -12.37 -3.85 1.23
CA PRO A 54 -13.39 -4.46 0.38
C PRO A 54 -13.77 -5.85 0.88
N GLU A 55 -14.99 -6.28 0.56
CA GLU A 55 -15.44 -7.64 0.78
C GLU A 55 -15.19 -8.53 -0.44
N ILE A 56 -15.56 -9.82 -0.35
CA ILE A 56 -15.32 -10.80 -1.41
C ILE A 56 -16.02 -10.45 -2.73
N ASP A 57 -17.07 -9.65 -2.70
CA ASP A 57 -17.73 -9.09 -3.88
C ASP A 57 -16.92 -7.96 -4.55
N GLY A 58 -15.74 -7.59 -4.01
CA GLY A 58 -14.85 -6.57 -4.55
C GLY A 58 -15.25 -5.13 -4.21
N PHE A 59 -16.27 -4.93 -3.41
CA PHE A 59 -16.79 -3.60 -3.12
C PHE A 59 -16.63 -3.22 -1.65
N LYS A 60 -16.38 -1.92 -1.44
CA LYS A 60 -16.56 -1.28 -0.14
C LYS A 60 -18.06 -0.95 0.05
N PRO A 61 -18.54 -0.75 1.29
CA PRO A 61 -19.93 -0.37 1.52
C PRO A 61 -20.39 0.85 0.72
N SER A 62 -19.56 1.89 0.60
CA SER A 62 -19.88 3.09 -0.19
C SER A 62 -20.07 2.79 -1.69
N HIS A 63 -19.25 1.91 -2.26
CA HIS A 63 -19.37 1.47 -3.65
C HIS A 63 -20.68 0.69 -3.84
N ARG A 64 -20.95 -0.26 -2.95
CA ARG A 64 -22.13 -1.13 -3.02
C ARG A 64 -23.43 -0.33 -2.91
N LYS A 65 -23.51 0.59 -1.95
CA LYS A 65 -24.69 1.46 -1.74
C LYS A 65 -24.96 2.36 -2.94
N LEU A 66 -23.92 2.95 -3.53
CA LEU A 66 -24.05 3.79 -4.73
C LEU A 66 -24.55 2.96 -5.92
N LEU A 67 -23.90 1.84 -6.25
CA LEU A 67 -24.27 1.00 -7.39
C LEU A 67 -25.67 0.40 -7.21
N TYR A 68 -26.02 -0.03 -5.99
CA TYR A 68 -27.33 -0.57 -5.69
C TYR A 68 -28.43 0.51 -5.83
N MET A 69 -28.18 1.74 -5.36
CA MET A 69 -29.14 2.83 -5.56
C MET A 69 -29.33 3.15 -7.04
N MET A 70 -28.26 3.17 -7.83
CA MET A 70 -28.36 3.34 -9.29
C MET A 70 -29.18 2.20 -9.93
N TYR A 71 -29.03 0.97 -9.46
CA TYR A 71 -29.83 -0.16 -9.89
C TYR A 71 -31.33 0.03 -9.54
N LYS A 72 -31.64 0.44 -8.32
CA LYS A 72 -33.02 0.74 -7.87
C LYS A 72 -33.67 1.89 -8.64
N MET A 73 -32.88 2.84 -9.12
CA MET A 73 -33.33 3.92 -10.01
C MET A 73 -33.57 3.46 -11.47
N GLY A 74 -33.34 2.18 -11.77
CA GLY A 74 -33.53 1.64 -13.13
C GLY A 74 -32.44 2.06 -14.12
N LEU A 75 -31.30 2.56 -13.65
CA LEU A 75 -30.22 3.10 -14.50
C LEU A 75 -29.38 2.01 -15.17
N LEU A 76 -29.67 0.74 -15.00
CA LEU A 76 -29.03 -0.36 -15.72
C LEU A 76 -29.51 -0.41 -17.19
N ASN A 77 -30.81 -0.33 -17.40
CA ASN A 77 -31.46 -0.41 -18.72
C ASN A 77 -32.02 0.94 -19.16
N GLY A 78 -32.06 1.95 -18.30
CA GLY A 78 -32.57 3.28 -18.55
C GLY A 78 -31.57 4.23 -19.20
N GLY A 79 -32.01 5.47 -19.44
CA GLY A 79 -31.17 6.57 -19.89
C GLY A 79 -30.28 7.10 -18.76
N ARG A 80 -29.25 7.89 -19.14
CA ARG A 80 -28.43 8.62 -18.16
C ARG A 80 -29.27 9.70 -17.46
N THR A 81 -28.98 9.93 -16.19
CA THR A 81 -29.53 11.04 -15.39
C THR A 81 -28.41 11.91 -14.85
N LYS A 82 -28.74 13.12 -14.37
CA LYS A 82 -27.75 13.99 -13.71
C LYS A 82 -27.12 13.31 -12.52
N SER A 83 -25.81 13.41 -12.42
CA SER A 83 -25.06 12.82 -11.29
C SER A 83 -25.56 13.33 -9.94
N ALA A 84 -25.98 14.57 -9.85
CA ALA A 84 -26.59 15.13 -8.64
C ALA A 84 -27.82 14.37 -8.17
N ASN A 85 -28.68 13.88 -9.09
CA ASN A 85 -29.86 13.08 -8.75
C ASN A 85 -29.46 11.73 -8.13
N ILE A 86 -28.42 11.09 -8.70
CA ILE A 86 -27.90 9.82 -8.18
C ILE A 86 -27.32 10.02 -6.77
N VAL A 87 -26.53 11.09 -6.59
CA VAL A 87 -25.92 11.45 -5.31
C VAL A 87 -27.00 11.65 -4.25
N GLY A 88 -28.03 12.48 -4.55
CA GLY A 88 -29.13 12.74 -3.64
C GLY A 88 -29.94 11.48 -3.28
N ALA A 89 -30.18 10.59 -4.26
CA ALA A 89 -30.84 9.31 -3.99
C ALA A 89 -29.98 8.40 -3.10
N THR A 90 -28.66 8.36 -3.34
CA THR A 90 -27.73 7.49 -2.61
C THR A 90 -27.60 7.89 -1.13
N MET A 91 -27.82 9.16 -0.77
CA MET A 91 -27.83 9.62 0.62
C MET A 91 -28.84 8.89 1.51
N LYS A 92 -29.90 8.31 0.92
CA LYS A 92 -30.87 7.47 1.66
C LYS A 92 -30.26 6.16 2.18
N LEU A 93 -29.21 5.66 1.56
CA LEU A 93 -28.48 4.46 1.99
C LEU A 93 -27.15 4.82 2.66
N ASN A 94 -26.52 5.92 2.25
CA ASN A 94 -25.21 6.34 2.69
C ASN A 94 -25.27 7.76 3.27
N PRO A 95 -25.42 7.93 4.61
CA PRO A 95 -25.62 9.23 5.26
C PRO A 95 -24.32 10.02 5.38
N HIS A 96 -23.57 10.16 4.28
CA HIS A 96 -22.37 10.95 4.17
C HIS A 96 -22.57 12.15 3.25
N GLY A 97 -21.61 13.10 3.26
CA GLY A 97 -21.65 14.27 2.41
C GLY A 97 -21.74 13.93 0.92
N ASP A 98 -22.45 14.75 0.17
CA ASP A 98 -22.65 14.63 -1.27
C ASP A 98 -21.35 14.56 -2.06
N PHE A 99 -20.33 15.30 -1.64
CA PHE A 99 -19.00 15.27 -2.24
C PHE A 99 -18.36 13.88 -2.18
N ALA A 100 -18.44 13.18 -1.04
CA ALA A 100 -17.84 11.85 -0.88
C ALA A 100 -18.56 10.80 -1.75
N ILE A 101 -19.88 10.91 -1.91
CA ILE A 101 -20.66 10.02 -2.78
C ILE A 101 -20.31 10.30 -4.25
N TYR A 102 -20.20 11.58 -4.62
CA TYR A 102 -19.84 11.95 -5.99
C TYR A 102 -18.40 11.54 -6.33
N ASP A 103 -17.43 11.75 -5.44
CA ASP A 103 -16.03 11.28 -5.61
C ASP A 103 -16.01 9.74 -5.82
N THR A 104 -16.81 9.00 -5.05
CA THR A 104 -16.94 7.55 -5.25
C THR A 104 -17.47 7.21 -6.65
N MET A 105 -18.50 7.93 -7.13
CA MET A 105 -19.04 7.73 -8.48
C MET A 105 -18.04 8.06 -9.57
N VAL A 106 -17.27 9.15 -9.40
CA VAL A 106 -16.18 9.53 -10.31
C VAL A 106 -15.17 8.41 -10.43
N ARG A 107 -14.69 7.87 -9.31
CA ARG A 107 -13.69 6.77 -9.31
C ARG A 107 -14.19 5.50 -9.98
N LEU A 108 -15.49 5.23 -9.94
CA LEU A 108 -16.10 4.06 -10.59
C LEU A 108 -16.46 4.32 -12.06
N SER A 109 -16.27 5.54 -12.56
CA SER A 109 -16.73 5.94 -13.88
C SER A 109 -15.72 5.62 -15.00
N ARG A 110 -16.28 5.41 -16.19
CA ARG A 110 -15.51 5.24 -17.42
C ARG A 110 -14.69 6.49 -17.76
N GLY A 111 -15.22 7.68 -17.50
CA GLY A 111 -14.57 8.95 -17.85
C GLY A 111 -13.30 9.23 -17.02
N TYR A 112 -13.22 8.73 -15.79
CA TYR A 112 -12.07 8.88 -14.91
C TYR A 112 -10.92 7.92 -15.22
N GLU A 113 -11.21 6.79 -15.87
CA GLU A 113 -10.26 5.78 -16.36
C GLU A 113 -9.42 5.06 -15.28
N ALA A 114 -9.83 5.10 -14.01
CA ALA A 114 -9.10 4.43 -12.92
C ALA A 114 -9.31 2.90 -12.90
N LEU A 115 -10.34 2.36 -13.55
CA LEU A 115 -10.70 0.96 -13.52
C LEU A 115 -10.50 0.29 -14.88
N LEU A 116 -10.07 -0.97 -14.90
CA LEU A 116 -10.03 -1.78 -16.11
C LEU A 116 -11.44 -1.97 -16.69
N HIS A 117 -12.40 -2.28 -15.81
CA HIS A 117 -13.81 -2.42 -16.15
C HIS A 117 -14.64 -1.44 -15.29
N PRO A 118 -14.92 -0.24 -15.81
CA PRO A 118 -15.75 0.74 -15.11
C PRO A 118 -17.17 0.22 -14.85
N TYR A 119 -17.76 0.62 -13.72
CA TYR A 119 -19.12 0.26 -13.37
C TYR A 119 -20.13 1.37 -13.66
N VAL A 120 -19.66 2.58 -13.89
CA VAL A 120 -20.48 3.75 -14.18
C VAL A 120 -20.19 4.25 -15.61
N ASP A 121 -21.18 4.19 -16.48
CA ASP A 121 -21.16 4.80 -17.81
C ASP A 121 -21.45 6.29 -17.65
N SER A 122 -20.48 7.12 -17.95
CA SER A 122 -20.43 8.55 -17.66
C SER A 122 -20.45 9.42 -18.91
N LYS A 123 -21.10 10.61 -18.81
CA LYS A 123 -21.08 11.64 -19.84
C LYS A 123 -20.78 13.01 -19.21
N GLY A 124 -19.84 13.72 -19.82
CA GLY A 124 -19.31 14.99 -19.32
C GLY A 124 -17.89 14.85 -18.80
N ASN A 125 -17.36 15.88 -18.14
CA ASN A 125 -16.01 15.85 -17.60
C ASN A 125 -15.98 15.18 -16.22
N PHE A 126 -15.43 13.98 -16.17
CA PHE A 126 -15.16 13.19 -14.96
C PHE A 126 -13.69 13.24 -14.52
N GLY A 127 -12.87 14.11 -15.12
CA GLY A 127 -11.44 14.17 -14.83
C GLY A 127 -10.67 12.96 -15.36
N LYS A 128 -9.42 12.84 -14.96
CA LYS A 128 -8.54 11.71 -15.29
C LYS A 128 -7.72 11.29 -14.07
N PHE A 129 -7.61 9.98 -13.81
CA PHE A 129 -6.89 9.49 -12.63
C PHE A 129 -5.38 9.76 -12.68
N TYR A 130 -4.81 9.88 -13.86
CA TYR A 130 -3.40 10.10 -14.11
C TYR A 130 -2.98 11.57 -14.13
N SER A 131 -3.94 12.49 -13.94
CA SER A 131 -3.67 13.94 -13.87
C SER A 131 -4.37 14.58 -12.68
N ARG A 132 -3.62 15.31 -11.89
CA ARG A 132 -4.12 16.12 -10.77
C ARG A 132 -4.83 17.38 -11.24
N ASP A 133 -4.40 17.92 -12.37
CA ASP A 133 -4.91 19.18 -12.93
C ASP A 133 -6.19 18.98 -13.74
N MET A 134 -6.43 17.76 -14.23
CA MET A 134 -7.68 17.39 -14.90
C MET A 134 -8.76 17.01 -13.89
N ALA A 135 -9.26 17.98 -13.14
CA ALA A 135 -10.34 17.78 -12.17
C ALA A 135 -11.68 17.55 -12.86
N TRP A 136 -12.57 16.84 -12.17
CA TRP A 136 -13.94 16.59 -12.63
C TRP A 136 -14.86 17.81 -12.43
N ALA A 137 -15.87 17.93 -13.28
CA ALA A 137 -16.88 18.96 -13.17
C ALA A 137 -17.86 18.65 -12.03
N ALA A 138 -18.57 19.67 -11.51
CA ALA A 138 -19.57 19.49 -10.49
C ALA A 138 -20.71 18.55 -10.95
N SER A 139 -21.31 17.81 -10.02
CA SER A 139 -22.31 16.76 -10.27
C SER A 139 -23.55 17.21 -11.05
N ARG A 140 -23.87 18.51 -11.01
CA ARG A 140 -24.98 19.11 -11.77
C ARG A 140 -24.74 19.20 -13.29
N TYR A 141 -23.47 19.14 -13.71
CA TYR A 141 -23.08 19.21 -15.14
C TYR A 141 -22.89 17.84 -15.78
N THR A 142 -22.61 16.80 -14.99
CA THR A 142 -22.32 15.46 -15.44
C THR A 142 -23.57 14.57 -15.43
N GLU A 143 -23.56 13.53 -16.27
CA GLU A 143 -24.62 12.53 -16.34
C GLU A 143 -24.02 11.12 -16.25
N ALA A 144 -24.75 10.22 -15.62
CA ALA A 144 -24.30 8.85 -15.42
C ALA A 144 -25.45 7.84 -15.45
N LYS A 145 -25.09 6.59 -15.75
CA LYS A 145 -25.90 5.39 -15.58
C LYS A 145 -24.99 4.21 -15.24
N LEU A 146 -25.54 3.05 -14.95
CA LEU A 146 -24.73 1.84 -14.77
C LEU A 146 -24.17 1.38 -16.13
N ASP A 147 -22.93 0.90 -16.11
CA ASP A 147 -22.30 0.25 -17.26
C ASP A 147 -22.91 -1.13 -17.51
N ALA A 148 -22.80 -1.63 -18.75
CA ALA A 148 -23.38 -2.91 -19.15
C ALA A 148 -22.86 -4.11 -18.33
N ILE A 149 -21.62 -4.06 -17.84
CA ILE A 149 -21.03 -5.11 -17.00
C ILE A 149 -21.79 -5.26 -15.66
N CYS A 150 -22.48 -4.22 -15.20
CA CYS A 150 -23.28 -4.27 -13.99
C CYS A 150 -24.45 -5.26 -14.06
N ASN A 151 -24.84 -5.72 -15.26
CA ASN A 151 -25.76 -6.85 -15.38
C ASN A 151 -25.23 -8.09 -14.65
N GLU A 152 -23.90 -8.27 -14.64
CA GLU A 152 -23.25 -9.41 -13.99
C GLU A 152 -23.01 -9.17 -12.48
N LEU A 153 -23.08 -7.93 -12.01
CA LEU A 153 -23.04 -7.60 -10.58
C LEU A 153 -24.39 -7.84 -9.90
N PHE A 154 -25.50 -7.49 -10.58
CA PHE A 154 -26.86 -7.57 -10.07
C PHE A 154 -27.61 -8.80 -10.54
N ARG A 155 -26.93 -9.74 -11.20
CA ARG A 155 -27.54 -10.95 -11.72
C ARG A 155 -28.29 -11.69 -10.62
N ASP A 156 -29.59 -11.87 -10.83
CA ASP A 156 -30.48 -12.60 -9.92
C ASP A 156 -30.57 -12.02 -8.48
N ILE A 157 -30.29 -10.74 -8.26
CA ILE A 157 -30.36 -10.10 -6.93
C ILE A 157 -31.79 -10.18 -6.35
N ASP A 158 -32.80 -10.20 -7.20
CA ASP A 158 -34.22 -10.29 -6.80
C ASP A 158 -34.66 -11.73 -6.48
N LYS A 159 -33.74 -12.71 -6.53
CA LYS A 159 -34.00 -14.13 -6.27
C LYS A 159 -33.37 -14.64 -4.97
N ASP A 160 -33.33 -13.79 -3.96
CA ASP A 160 -32.79 -14.13 -2.62
C ASP A 160 -31.36 -14.70 -2.64
N THR A 161 -30.54 -14.25 -3.60
CA THR A 161 -29.16 -14.73 -3.77
C THR A 161 -28.20 -14.25 -2.71
N VAL A 162 -28.49 -13.12 -2.07
CA VAL A 162 -27.70 -12.47 -1.01
C VAL A 162 -28.64 -11.98 0.10
N ASP A 163 -28.08 -11.74 1.28
CA ASP A 163 -28.85 -11.22 2.41
C ASP A 163 -29.07 -9.72 2.29
N PHE A 164 -30.22 -9.27 2.73
CA PHE A 164 -30.58 -7.87 2.83
C PHE A 164 -30.66 -7.44 4.29
N VAL A 165 -30.07 -6.30 4.59
CA VAL A 165 -30.07 -5.68 5.91
C VAL A 165 -30.78 -4.34 5.86
N ASP A 166 -31.27 -3.86 7.00
CA ASP A 166 -31.86 -2.52 7.09
C ASP A 166 -30.76 -1.46 6.95
N ASN A 167 -31.08 -0.35 6.27
CA ASN A 167 -30.19 0.80 6.18
C ASN A 167 -30.09 1.51 7.56
N TYR A 168 -29.31 2.59 7.63
CA TYR A 168 -29.00 3.30 8.87
C TYR A 168 -30.21 3.85 9.65
N ASP A 169 -31.35 4.09 8.99
CA ASP A 169 -32.58 4.61 9.58
C ASP A 169 -33.79 3.62 9.54
N ASN A 170 -33.54 2.38 9.14
CA ASN A 170 -34.54 1.30 9.01
C ASN A 170 -35.68 1.61 8.03
N THR A 171 -35.49 2.56 7.11
CA THR A 171 -36.53 2.91 6.12
C THR A 171 -36.44 2.12 4.83
N MET A 172 -35.26 1.55 4.55
CA MET A 172 -34.99 0.81 3.33
C MET A 172 -34.11 -0.42 3.63
N LYS A 173 -34.17 -1.39 2.74
CA LYS A 173 -33.25 -2.55 2.77
C LYS A 173 -32.14 -2.40 1.73
N GLU A 174 -30.92 -2.79 2.10
CA GLU A 174 -29.75 -2.81 1.24
C GLU A 174 -29.09 -4.19 1.25
N PRO A 175 -28.48 -4.63 0.14
CA PRO A 175 -27.80 -5.92 0.11
C PRO A 175 -26.51 -5.87 0.92
N SER A 176 -26.25 -6.89 1.70
CA SER A 176 -24.99 -7.06 2.44
C SER A 176 -23.79 -7.24 1.49
N LEU A 177 -24.00 -8.01 0.42
CA LEU A 177 -23.05 -8.26 -0.68
C LEU A 177 -23.79 -8.18 -2.01
N LEU A 178 -23.08 -7.97 -3.13
CA LEU A 178 -23.65 -8.12 -4.47
C LEU A 178 -23.40 -9.55 -4.99
N PRO A 179 -24.39 -10.17 -5.69
CA PRO A 179 -24.28 -11.55 -6.19
C PRO A 179 -23.42 -11.64 -7.46
N VAL A 180 -22.21 -11.09 -7.40
CA VAL A 180 -21.32 -10.92 -8.54
C VAL A 180 -21.02 -12.23 -9.28
N ALA A 181 -21.17 -12.23 -10.60
CA ALA A 181 -21.01 -13.42 -11.44
C ALA A 181 -19.59 -13.67 -11.91
N PHE A 182 -18.62 -12.82 -11.54
CA PHE A 182 -17.19 -12.94 -11.81
C PHE A 182 -16.37 -12.43 -10.60
N PRO A 183 -15.11 -12.82 -10.41
CA PRO A 183 -14.29 -12.40 -9.27
C PRO A 183 -13.88 -10.92 -9.34
N SER A 184 -14.84 -10.04 -9.11
CA SER A 184 -14.70 -8.58 -9.20
C SER A 184 -13.64 -8.00 -8.27
N VAL A 185 -13.34 -8.68 -7.16
CA VAL A 185 -12.30 -8.32 -6.19
C VAL A 185 -10.89 -8.26 -6.79
N LEU A 186 -10.64 -9.02 -7.87
CA LEU A 186 -9.36 -9.05 -8.58
C LEU A 186 -9.40 -8.33 -9.95
N VAL A 187 -10.59 -8.03 -10.50
CA VAL A 187 -10.69 -7.42 -11.83
C VAL A 187 -10.33 -5.95 -11.82
N ASN A 188 -10.69 -5.22 -10.78
CA ASN A 188 -10.40 -3.80 -10.65
C ASN A 188 -9.51 -3.53 -9.43
N ALA A 189 -8.58 -2.59 -9.57
CA ALA A 189 -7.73 -2.15 -8.48
C ALA A 189 -8.57 -1.56 -7.33
N ASN A 190 -8.22 -1.92 -6.10
CA ASN A 190 -8.89 -1.41 -4.91
C ASN A 190 -7.88 -1.05 -3.82
N THR A 191 -7.87 0.21 -3.42
CA THR A 191 -7.00 0.72 -2.37
C THR A 191 -7.84 1.22 -1.20
N GLY A 192 -7.52 0.77 0.01
CA GLY A 192 -8.20 1.17 1.25
C GLY A 192 -7.22 1.39 2.39
N ILE A 193 -7.41 2.48 3.13
CA ILE A 193 -6.59 2.81 4.30
C ILE A 193 -7.51 2.78 5.51
N ALA A 194 -7.28 1.82 6.40
CA ALA A 194 -7.97 1.66 7.67
C ALA A 194 -7.04 1.99 8.84
N VAL A 195 -7.54 1.85 10.04
CA VAL A 195 -6.75 2.01 11.27
C VAL A 195 -5.97 0.73 11.53
N GLY A 196 -4.64 0.81 11.50
CA GLY A 196 -3.76 -0.34 11.70
C GLY A 196 -3.71 -1.35 10.56
N MET A 197 -4.50 -1.16 9.50
CA MET A 197 -4.56 -2.04 8.35
C MET A 197 -4.70 -1.23 7.06
N ALA A 198 -4.22 -1.78 5.95
CA ALA A 198 -4.44 -1.26 4.61
C ALA A 198 -4.77 -2.39 3.65
N SER A 199 -5.45 -2.08 2.58
CA SER A 199 -5.67 -2.94 1.43
C SER A 199 -5.16 -2.24 0.18
N ASN A 200 -4.41 -2.95 -0.66
CA ASN A 200 -4.00 -2.49 -1.97
C ASN A 200 -3.98 -3.68 -2.93
N ILE A 201 -5.09 -3.87 -3.61
CA ILE A 201 -5.30 -4.96 -4.55
C ILE A 201 -5.04 -4.42 -5.95
N CYS A 202 -4.12 -5.02 -6.69
CA CYS A 202 -3.92 -4.71 -8.10
C CYS A 202 -5.03 -5.33 -8.96
N SER A 203 -5.20 -4.78 -10.15
CA SER A 203 -6.17 -5.28 -11.13
C SER A 203 -5.57 -6.40 -12.00
N PHE A 204 -6.44 -7.27 -12.49
CA PHE A 204 -6.12 -8.34 -13.43
C PHE A 204 -7.07 -8.30 -14.62
N ASN A 205 -6.63 -8.83 -15.75
CA ASN A 205 -7.45 -8.92 -16.93
C ASN A 205 -8.69 -9.80 -16.71
N LEU A 206 -9.89 -9.29 -17.06
CA LEU A 206 -11.15 -9.99 -16.82
C LEU A 206 -11.22 -11.35 -17.50
N ARG A 207 -10.74 -11.45 -18.76
CA ARG A 207 -10.74 -12.71 -19.51
C ARG A 207 -9.86 -13.74 -18.81
N GLU A 208 -8.63 -13.36 -18.45
CA GLU A 208 -7.67 -14.22 -17.78
C GLU A 208 -8.20 -14.68 -16.41
N ILE A 209 -8.79 -13.79 -15.62
CA ILE A 209 -9.41 -14.14 -14.32
C ILE A 209 -10.57 -15.11 -14.49
N CYS A 210 -11.45 -14.91 -15.48
CA CYS A 210 -12.56 -15.84 -15.73
C CYS A 210 -12.07 -17.19 -16.21
N GLU A 211 -11.06 -17.24 -17.07
CA GLU A 211 -10.45 -18.47 -17.58
C GLU A 211 -9.74 -19.23 -16.44
N THR A 212 -8.94 -18.54 -15.63
CA THR A 212 -8.24 -19.10 -14.47
C THR A 212 -9.23 -19.66 -13.44
N THR A 213 -10.28 -18.88 -13.12
CA THR A 213 -11.32 -19.33 -12.18
C THR A 213 -12.05 -20.57 -12.71
N ALA A 214 -12.38 -20.58 -14.02
CA ALA A 214 -13.02 -21.72 -14.66
C ALA A 214 -12.10 -22.97 -14.69
N ALA A 215 -10.79 -22.78 -14.87
CA ALA A 215 -9.80 -23.85 -14.77
C ALA A 215 -9.68 -24.40 -13.35
N LEU A 216 -9.58 -23.50 -12.34
CA LEU A 216 -9.49 -23.88 -10.93
C LEU A 216 -10.74 -24.63 -10.42
N ILE A 217 -11.95 -24.29 -10.93
CA ILE A 217 -13.17 -25.02 -10.62
C ILE A 217 -13.12 -26.48 -11.13
N ARG A 218 -12.47 -26.72 -12.27
CA ARG A 218 -12.33 -28.06 -12.87
C ARG A 218 -11.19 -28.86 -12.24
N ASP A 219 -10.08 -28.18 -12.00
CA ASP A 219 -8.85 -28.73 -11.46
C ASP A 219 -8.35 -27.85 -10.30
N PRO A 220 -8.53 -28.29 -9.04
CA PRO A 220 -8.06 -27.54 -7.86
C PRO A 220 -6.53 -27.33 -7.81
N ASP A 221 -5.77 -28.14 -8.55
CA ASP A 221 -4.31 -28.05 -8.62
C ASP A 221 -3.80 -27.27 -9.84
N HIS A 222 -4.71 -26.60 -10.56
CA HIS A 222 -4.37 -25.78 -11.72
C HIS A 222 -3.29 -24.74 -11.41
N ASP A 223 -2.25 -24.70 -12.25
CA ASP A 223 -1.22 -23.64 -12.17
C ASP A 223 -1.79 -22.29 -12.66
N ILE A 224 -2.00 -21.39 -11.71
CA ILE A 224 -2.59 -20.08 -11.96
C ILE A 224 -1.77 -19.27 -12.96
N LYS A 225 -0.44 -19.37 -12.93
CA LYS A 225 0.44 -18.58 -13.81
C LYS A 225 0.27 -18.94 -15.28
N SER A 226 -0.14 -20.15 -15.57
CA SER A 226 -0.38 -20.60 -16.95
C SER A 226 -1.53 -19.86 -17.64
N THR A 227 -2.51 -19.36 -16.88
CA THR A 227 -3.68 -18.64 -17.39
C THR A 227 -3.76 -17.18 -16.92
N LEU A 228 -2.99 -16.81 -15.89
CA LEU A 228 -2.91 -15.47 -15.32
C LEU A 228 -1.43 -15.09 -15.12
N PRO A 229 -0.73 -14.66 -16.16
CA PRO A 229 0.73 -14.48 -16.11
C PRO A 229 1.19 -13.31 -15.22
N ALA A 230 0.40 -12.22 -15.15
CA ALA A 230 0.72 -11.04 -14.34
C ALA A 230 -0.53 -10.16 -14.14
N PRO A 231 -0.51 -9.18 -13.22
CA PRO A 231 -1.53 -8.11 -13.14
C PRO A 231 -1.69 -7.35 -14.46
N ASP A 232 -2.80 -6.64 -14.62
CA ASP A 232 -3.07 -5.75 -15.74
C ASP A 232 -3.55 -4.39 -15.22
N PHE A 233 -3.00 -3.28 -15.74
CA PHE A 233 -3.27 -1.93 -15.24
C PHE A 233 -3.94 -1.07 -16.33
N THR A 234 -4.84 -0.18 -15.92
CA THR A 234 -5.64 0.66 -16.84
C THR A 234 -4.80 1.52 -17.78
N GLY A 235 -3.69 2.08 -17.28
CA GLY A 235 -2.78 2.93 -18.05
C GLY A 235 -1.95 2.21 -19.10
N GLY A 236 -1.95 0.87 -19.12
CA GLY A 236 -1.19 0.10 -20.13
C GLY A 236 0.33 0.21 -19.95
N CYS A 237 0.82 0.34 -18.72
CA CYS A 237 2.25 0.40 -18.39
C CYS A 237 2.96 -0.94 -18.70
N GLN A 238 4.27 -0.91 -18.65
CA GLN A 238 5.11 -2.10 -18.76
C GLN A 238 5.30 -2.70 -17.36
N ILE A 239 5.13 -4.01 -17.23
CA ILE A 239 5.39 -4.78 -16.00
C ILE A 239 6.76 -5.45 -16.16
N ILE A 240 7.69 -5.13 -15.28
CA ILE A 240 8.97 -5.83 -15.21
C ILE A 240 8.74 -7.14 -14.46
N TYR A 241 8.80 -8.25 -15.20
CA TYR A 241 8.50 -9.57 -14.67
C TYR A 241 9.63 -10.10 -13.81
N ASP A 242 9.34 -10.31 -12.54
CA ASP A 242 10.19 -11.03 -11.60
C ASP A 242 9.37 -12.22 -11.06
N GLU A 243 9.78 -13.43 -11.42
CA GLU A 243 9.05 -14.64 -11.05
C GLU A 243 8.91 -14.81 -9.54
N ASN A 244 9.93 -14.47 -8.76
CA ASN A 244 9.89 -14.58 -7.31
C ASN A 244 8.87 -13.61 -6.70
N VAL A 245 8.81 -12.39 -7.21
CA VAL A 245 7.86 -11.36 -6.76
C VAL A 245 6.43 -11.77 -7.14
N ILE A 246 6.21 -12.22 -8.37
CA ILE A 246 4.89 -12.68 -8.83
C ILE A 246 4.42 -13.89 -7.99
N ASN A 247 5.28 -14.88 -7.76
CA ASN A 247 4.97 -16.02 -6.90
C ASN A 247 4.59 -15.56 -5.49
N GLN A 248 5.39 -14.66 -4.90
CA GLN A 248 5.12 -14.12 -3.57
C GLN A 248 3.74 -13.44 -3.50
N VAL A 249 3.41 -12.60 -4.49
CA VAL A 249 2.10 -11.92 -4.54
C VAL A 249 0.97 -12.93 -4.72
N TYR A 250 1.14 -13.94 -5.58
CA TYR A 250 0.11 -14.94 -5.87
C TYR A 250 -0.15 -15.88 -4.69
N GLU A 251 0.88 -16.21 -3.93
CA GLU A 251 0.76 -17.09 -2.75
C GLU A 251 0.31 -16.33 -1.50
N THR A 252 0.87 -15.16 -1.25
CA THR A 252 0.70 -14.45 0.02
C THR A 252 -0.18 -13.21 -0.04
N GLY A 253 -0.51 -12.70 -1.22
CA GLY A 253 -1.19 -11.42 -1.42
C GLY A 253 -0.30 -10.19 -1.11
N ARG A 254 1.01 -10.40 -0.90
CA ARG A 254 1.96 -9.33 -0.55
C ARG A 254 3.18 -9.38 -1.46
N GLY A 255 3.64 -8.21 -1.88
CA GLY A 255 4.83 -8.07 -2.72
C GLY A 255 4.86 -6.69 -3.36
N SER A 256 5.88 -6.43 -4.16
CA SER A 256 6.07 -5.13 -4.81
C SER A 256 6.44 -5.35 -6.27
N ILE A 257 5.51 -5.02 -7.16
CA ILE A 257 5.62 -5.23 -8.61
C ILE A 257 6.17 -3.95 -9.24
N LYS A 258 7.21 -4.07 -10.04
CA LYS A 258 7.78 -2.92 -10.75
C LYS A 258 6.99 -2.60 -12.02
N LEU A 259 6.58 -1.35 -12.12
CA LEU A 259 5.86 -0.78 -13.26
C LEU A 259 6.74 0.26 -13.94
N ARG A 260 6.75 0.25 -15.27
CA ARG A 260 7.55 1.18 -16.08
C ARG A 260 6.67 1.87 -17.11
N ALA A 261 6.91 3.15 -17.35
CA ALA A 261 6.26 3.93 -18.38
C ALA A 261 6.62 3.42 -19.79
N LYS A 262 5.66 3.48 -20.71
CA LYS A 262 5.89 3.21 -22.12
C LYS A 262 6.17 4.52 -22.85
N TYR A 263 7.20 4.54 -23.68
CA TYR A 263 7.55 5.68 -24.51
C TYR A 263 7.79 5.30 -25.97
N VAL A 264 7.77 6.30 -26.83
CA VAL A 264 8.14 6.21 -28.24
C VAL A 264 9.09 7.37 -28.53
N TYR A 265 10.18 7.08 -29.24
CA TYR A 265 11.09 8.12 -29.72
C TYR A 265 10.72 8.54 -31.13
N ASP A 266 10.31 9.80 -31.29
CA ASP A 266 10.10 10.41 -32.60
C ASP A 266 11.43 11.04 -33.08
N LYS A 267 12.04 10.36 -34.04
CA LYS A 267 13.30 10.83 -34.64
C LYS A 267 13.13 12.13 -35.45
N SER A 268 11.94 12.38 -36.01
CA SER A 268 11.68 13.55 -36.86
C SER A 268 11.55 14.82 -36.03
N ALA A 269 10.87 14.74 -34.92
CA ALA A 269 10.71 15.82 -33.95
C ALA A 269 11.85 15.88 -32.91
N ASN A 270 12.70 14.86 -32.85
CA ASN A 270 13.76 14.69 -31.84
C ASN A 270 13.22 14.78 -30.40
N CYS A 271 12.09 14.10 -30.15
CA CYS A 271 11.42 14.08 -28.85
C CYS A 271 11.07 12.67 -28.40
N ILE A 272 10.89 12.51 -27.12
CA ILE A 272 10.36 11.28 -26.48
C ILE A 272 8.92 11.55 -26.08
N ASP A 273 8.00 10.75 -26.59
CA ASP A 273 6.59 10.76 -26.22
C ASP A 273 6.32 9.65 -25.22
N ILE A 274 5.96 9.99 -23.99
CA ILE A 274 5.54 9.05 -22.95
C ILE A 274 4.03 8.86 -23.09
N LEU A 275 3.61 7.63 -23.43
CA LEU A 275 2.23 7.30 -23.76
C LEU A 275 1.50 6.56 -22.65
N SER A 276 2.21 6.05 -21.65
CA SER A 276 1.63 5.46 -20.44
C SER A 276 2.58 5.64 -19.26
N ILE A 277 2.02 5.73 -18.06
CA ILE A 277 2.76 5.91 -16.82
C ILE A 277 2.32 4.87 -15.79
N PRO A 278 3.16 4.56 -14.78
CA PRO A 278 2.77 3.70 -13.66
C PRO A 278 1.49 4.21 -12.97
N ALA A 279 0.63 3.29 -12.55
CA ALA A 279 -0.63 3.63 -11.85
C ALA A 279 -0.42 4.28 -10.46
N THR A 280 0.82 4.38 -10.01
CA THR A 280 1.24 4.95 -8.71
C THR A 280 1.57 6.44 -8.77
N THR A 281 1.57 7.05 -9.97
CA THR A 281 2.03 8.44 -10.20
C THR A 281 1.09 9.21 -11.11
N THR A 282 1.31 10.51 -11.25
CA THR A 282 0.58 11.40 -12.17
C THR A 282 1.54 12.15 -13.09
N CYS A 283 0.99 12.72 -14.19
CA CYS A 283 1.76 13.49 -15.17
C CYS A 283 2.55 14.60 -14.51
N GLU A 284 1.92 15.36 -13.63
CA GLU A 284 2.52 16.54 -12.96
C GLU A 284 3.69 16.14 -12.07
N VAL A 285 3.57 15.02 -11.32
CA VAL A 285 4.66 14.51 -10.45
C VAL A 285 5.88 14.13 -11.28
N ILE A 286 5.68 13.54 -12.45
CA ILE A 286 6.77 13.18 -13.36
C ILE A 286 7.43 14.44 -13.90
N ILE A 287 6.64 15.39 -14.40
CA ILE A 287 7.14 16.65 -14.96
C ILE A 287 7.90 17.45 -13.90
N GLU A 288 7.35 17.61 -12.70
CA GLU A 288 8.00 18.27 -11.57
C GLU A 288 9.37 17.63 -11.25
N LYS A 289 9.44 16.29 -11.17
CA LYS A 289 10.70 15.57 -10.92
C LYS A 289 11.72 15.75 -12.04
N VAL A 290 11.30 15.70 -13.29
CA VAL A 290 12.19 15.93 -14.44
C VAL A 290 12.74 17.36 -14.43
N ILE A 291 11.89 18.36 -14.19
CA ILE A 291 12.30 19.75 -14.06
C ILE A 291 13.33 19.93 -12.92
N ASP A 292 13.10 19.27 -11.78
CA ASP A 292 14.04 19.32 -10.66
C ASP A 292 15.39 18.69 -10.98
N LEU A 293 15.41 17.58 -11.71
CA LEU A 293 16.65 16.94 -12.18
C LEU A 293 17.44 17.87 -13.14
N VAL A 294 16.74 18.57 -14.02
CA VAL A 294 17.34 19.55 -14.93
C VAL A 294 17.91 20.75 -14.15
N LYS A 295 17.15 21.30 -13.20
CA LYS A 295 17.61 22.40 -12.33
C LYS A 295 18.83 22.01 -11.47
N GLN A 296 18.88 20.78 -11.00
CA GLN A 296 20.01 20.24 -10.25
C GLN A 296 21.24 19.92 -11.14
N GLY A 297 21.11 20.06 -12.46
CA GLY A 297 22.17 19.75 -13.41
C GLY A 297 22.47 18.24 -13.59
N LYS A 298 21.64 17.37 -13.02
CA LYS A 298 21.76 15.91 -13.13
C LYS A 298 21.37 15.40 -14.52
N VAL A 299 20.42 16.05 -15.15
CA VAL A 299 19.96 15.79 -16.52
C VAL A 299 20.16 17.06 -17.33
N LYS A 300 21.06 17.00 -18.31
CA LYS A 300 21.41 18.14 -19.18
C LYS A 300 20.93 17.94 -20.61
N GLU A 301 20.43 16.78 -20.91
CA GLU A 301 20.07 16.25 -22.21
C GLU A 301 18.73 16.80 -22.71
N ILE A 302 17.88 17.24 -21.79
CA ILE A 302 16.52 17.73 -22.06
C ILE A 302 16.56 19.21 -22.44
N SER A 303 15.81 19.58 -23.48
CA SER A 303 15.56 20.96 -23.92
C SER A 303 14.28 21.51 -23.29
N ASP A 304 13.18 20.74 -23.39
CA ASP A 304 11.86 21.12 -22.85
C ASP A 304 11.05 19.87 -22.46
N ILE A 305 10.04 20.06 -21.62
CA ILE A 305 9.07 19.02 -21.26
C ILE A 305 7.67 19.62 -21.20
N ARG A 306 6.72 18.97 -21.87
CA ARG A 306 5.34 19.45 -22.00
C ARG A 306 4.33 18.34 -21.72
N ASP A 307 3.21 18.70 -21.12
CA ASP A 307 2.02 17.86 -21.06
C ASP A 307 1.16 18.13 -22.30
N GLU A 308 1.09 17.16 -23.21
CA GLU A 308 0.26 17.17 -24.41
C GLU A 308 -0.94 16.23 -24.29
N THR A 309 -1.29 15.83 -23.05
CA THR A 309 -2.44 14.98 -22.77
C THR A 309 -3.73 15.61 -23.29
N GLY A 310 -4.46 14.89 -24.09
CA GLY A 310 -5.66 15.39 -24.76
C GLY A 310 -6.74 14.32 -24.96
N ILE A 311 -7.53 14.48 -26.03
CA ILE A 311 -8.62 13.56 -26.39
C ILE A 311 -8.08 12.17 -26.73
N ASP A 312 -6.88 12.09 -27.31
CA ASP A 312 -6.23 10.85 -27.73
C ASP A 312 -5.58 10.07 -26.56
N GLY A 313 -5.62 10.61 -25.35
CA GLY A 313 -5.09 10.00 -24.14
C GLY A 313 -3.89 10.74 -23.55
N LEU A 314 -3.18 10.03 -22.67
CA LEU A 314 -1.99 10.54 -21.99
C LEU A 314 -0.84 10.70 -22.97
N LYS A 315 -0.22 11.88 -22.99
CA LYS A 315 0.99 12.17 -23.73
C LYS A 315 1.85 13.21 -23.01
N ILE A 316 3.04 12.82 -22.54
CA ILE A 316 4.06 13.74 -22.05
C ILE A 316 5.19 13.75 -23.07
N THR A 317 5.49 14.91 -23.64
CA THR A 317 6.55 15.08 -24.65
C THR A 317 7.79 15.69 -24.02
N ILE A 318 8.94 15.05 -24.21
CA ILE A 318 10.26 15.50 -23.78
C ILE A 318 11.11 15.82 -25.01
N ASP A 319 11.40 17.09 -25.22
CA ASP A 319 12.27 17.54 -26.32
C ASP A 319 13.74 17.34 -25.96
N LEU A 320 14.50 16.75 -26.87
CA LEU A 320 15.88 16.42 -26.67
C LEU A 320 16.82 17.47 -27.29
N LYS A 321 17.99 17.66 -26.71
CA LYS A 321 19.09 18.35 -27.37
C LYS A 321 19.64 17.48 -28.50
N ARG A 322 20.30 18.12 -29.46
CA ARG A 322 20.86 17.40 -30.63
C ARG A 322 21.92 16.37 -30.19
N GLY A 323 21.90 15.20 -30.82
CA GLY A 323 22.89 14.15 -30.60
C GLY A 323 22.71 13.33 -29.32
N ILE A 324 21.56 13.42 -28.66
CA ILE A 324 21.25 12.66 -27.46
C ILE A 324 20.67 11.29 -27.84
N ASP A 325 21.14 10.25 -27.14
CA ASP A 325 20.58 8.90 -27.17
C ASP A 325 19.33 8.83 -26.27
N ALA A 326 18.15 8.61 -26.88
CA ALA A 326 16.87 8.59 -26.18
C ALA A 326 16.78 7.43 -25.17
N ASP A 327 17.32 6.26 -25.51
CA ASP A 327 17.22 5.06 -24.65
C ASP A 327 18.10 5.21 -23.40
N LYS A 328 19.31 5.80 -23.56
CA LYS A 328 20.17 6.13 -22.43
C LYS A 328 19.54 7.16 -21.49
N LEU A 329 18.93 8.19 -22.07
CA LEU A 329 18.22 9.19 -21.28
C LEU A 329 17.03 8.56 -20.53
N MET A 330 16.22 7.72 -21.18
CA MET A 330 15.09 7.04 -20.53
C MET A 330 15.55 6.12 -19.41
N THR A 331 16.66 5.39 -19.58
CA THR A 331 17.25 4.59 -18.49
C THR A 331 17.60 5.45 -17.27
N LYS A 332 18.14 6.64 -17.50
CA LYS A 332 18.45 7.61 -16.45
C LYS A 332 17.17 8.16 -15.78
N LEU A 333 16.13 8.48 -16.56
CA LEU A 333 14.86 8.97 -16.07
C LEU A 333 14.11 7.89 -15.27
N TYR A 334 14.13 6.64 -15.68
CA TYR A 334 13.56 5.52 -14.91
C TYR A 334 14.19 5.39 -13.52
N ARG A 335 15.49 5.63 -13.39
CA ARG A 335 16.18 5.53 -12.11
C ARG A 335 15.84 6.69 -11.14
N PHE A 336 15.62 7.89 -11.67
CA PHE A 336 15.51 9.12 -10.85
C PHE A 336 14.10 9.68 -10.75
N THR A 337 13.15 9.15 -11.49
CA THR A 337 11.75 9.62 -11.50
C THR A 337 10.79 8.47 -11.24
N THR A 338 9.49 8.80 -11.15
CA THR A 338 8.40 7.82 -11.06
C THR A 338 7.95 7.28 -12.43
N LEU A 339 8.73 7.45 -13.49
CA LEU A 339 8.54 6.73 -14.76
C LEU A 339 8.78 5.22 -14.61
N GLU A 340 9.59 4.81 -13.62
CA GLU A 340 9.60 3.46 -13.07
C GLU A 340 9.29 3.55 -11.58
N ASP A 341 8.29 2.79 -11.14
CA ASP A 341 7.86 2.81 -9.75
C ASP A 341 7.38 1.43 -9.31
N SER A 342 7.21 1.24 -8.02
CA SER A 342 6.84 -0.02 -7.42
C SER A 342 5.42 0.01 -6.90
N TYR A 343 4.57 -0.88 -7.40
CA TYR A 343 3.21 -1.09 -6.91
C TYR A 343 3.24 -2.09 -5.75
N ALA A 344 3.03 -1.62 -4.52
CA ALA A 344 3.01 -2.46 -3.33
C ALA A 344 1.67 -3.18 -3.18
N CYS A 345 1.64 -4.48 -3.39
CA CYS A 345 0.46 -5.32 -3.19
C CYS A 345 0.26 -5.67 -1.72
N ASN A 346 -1.00 -5.58 -1.26
CA ASN A 346 -1.48 -6.06 0.03
C ASN A 346 -2.96 -6.44 -0.11
N PHE A 347 -3.24 -7.71 -0.44
CA PHE A 347 -4.59 -8.19 -0.76
C PHE A 347 -5.38 -8.50 0.51
N ASN A 348 -5.71 -7.45 1.25
CA ASN A 348 -6.51 -7.53 2.46
C ASN A 348 -7.99 -7.40 2.10
N VAL A 349 -8.78 -8.42 2.38
CA VAL A 349 -10.20 -8.55 2.03
C VAL A 349 -10.98 -9.02 3.25
N LEU A 350 -12.22 -8.58 3.40
CA LEU A 350 -13.13 -9.10 4.41
C LEU A 350 -13.78 -10.40 3.91
N ILE A 351 -13.59 -11.46 4.67
CA ILE A 351 -14.27 -12.74 4.46
C ILE A 351 -15.16 -13.00 5.66
N ALA A 352 -16.46 -12.98 5.45
CA ALA A 352 -17.46 -13.09 6.53
C ALA A 352 -17.20 -12.10 7.69
N GLY A 353 -16.85 -10.85 7.37
CA GLY A 353 -16.57 -9.79 8.34
C GLY A 353 -15.20 -9.89 9.03
N VAL A 354 -14.32 -10.81 8.62
CA VAL A 354 -12.97 -10.94 9.17
C VAL A 354 -11.93 -10.50 8.14
N PRO A 355 -11.06 -9.52 8.44
CA PRO A 355 -10.00 -9.11 7.53
C PRO A 355 -8.94 -10.20 7.38
N ARG A 356 -8.66 -10.60 6.15
CA ARG A 356 -7.65 -11.60 5.80
C ARG A 356 -6.80 -11.10 4.64
N VAL A 357 -5.51 -11.34 4.71
CA VAL A 357 -4.60 -11.14 3.58
C VAL A 357 -4.45 -12.50 2.87
N LEU A 358 -4.89 -12.57 1.63
CA LEU A 358 -4.98 -13.81 0.87
C LEU A 358 -4.25 -13.67 -0.46
N GLY A 359 -3.62 -14.74 -0.91
CA GLY A 359 -3.08 -14.84 -2.26
C GLY A 359 -4.19 -14.99 -3.32
N VAL A 360 -3.81 -14.94 -4.58
CA VAL A 360 -4.75 -14.98 -5.72
C VAL A 360 -5.58 -16.28 -5.70
N LYS A 361 -4.93 -17.44 -5.49
CA LYS A 361 -5.63 -18.73 -5.45
C LYS A 361 -6.68 -18.77 -4.34
N ALA A 362 -6.29 -18.38 -3.14
CA ALA A 362 -7.19 -18.38 -1.98
C ALA A 362 -8.37 -17.42 -2.16
N LEU A 363 -8.15 -16.25 -2.76
CA LEU A 363 -9.23 -15.30 -3.10
C LEU A 363 -10.20 -15.88 -4.12
N LEU A 364 -9.70 -16.58 -5.14
CA LEU A 364 -10.56 -17.24 -6.12
C LEU A 364 -11.35 -18.39 -5.50
N GLU A 365 -10.76 -19.16 -4.59
CA GLU A 365 -11.43 -20.24 -3.86
C GLU A 365 -12.55 -19.70 -2.96
N GLU A 366 -12.31 -18.61 -2.22
CA GLU A 366 -13.35 -17.93 -1.40
C GLU A 366 -14.47 -17.36 -2.29
N TRP A 367 -14.13 -16.75 -3.44
CA TRP A 367 -15.13 -16.29 -4.38
C TRP A 367 -15.94 -17.44 -4.98
N ILE A 368 -15.31 -18.56 -5.31
CA ILE A 368 -16.00 -19.78 -5.82
C ILE A 368 -17.00 -20.27 -4.77
N ALA A 369 -16.60 -20.32 -3.49
CA ALA A 369 -17.49 -20.74 -2.40
C ALA A 369 -18.70 -19.80 -2.28
N PHE A 370 -18.46 -18.49 -2.30
CA PHE A 370 -19.51 -17.46 -2.31
C PHE A 370 -20.44 -17.61 -3.53
N ARG A 371 -19.90 -17.79 -4.73
CA ARG A 371 -20.71 -17.92 -5.94
C ARG A 371 -21.53 -19.20 -5.98
N ILE A 372 -21.00 -20.31 -5.47
CA ILE A 372 -21.77 -21.57 -5.31
C ILE A 372 -23.01 -21.31 -4.47
N GLU A 373 -22.90 -20.59 -3.37
CA GLU A 373 -24.04 -20.25 -2.52
C GLU A 373 -25.04 -19.34 -3.23
N CYS A 374 -24.61 -18.33 -3.96
CA CYS A 374 -25.50 -17.48 -4.75
C CYS A 374 -26.28 -18.30 -5.79
N VAL A 375 -25.62 -19.21 -6.52
CA VAL A 375 -26.28 -20.08 -7.53
C VAL A 375 -27.24 -21.07 -6.85
N ARG A 376 -26.87 -21.61 -5.69
CA ARG A 376 -27.74 -22.50 -4.91
C ARG A 376 -29.02 -21.79 -4.46
N ARG A 377 -28.90 -20.60 -3.88
CA ARG A 377 -30.03 -19.77 -3.40
C ARG A 377 -30.94 -19.36 -4.55
N ARG A 378 -30.37 -18.91 -5.67
CA ARG A 378 -31.14 -18.63 -6.91
C ARG A 378 -31.93 -19.84 -7.37
N THR A 379 -31.28 -21.00 -7.47
CA THR A 379 -31.94 -22.24 -7.94
C THR A 379 -33.04 -22.66 -7.00
N TYR A 380 -32.84 -22.53 -5.69
CA TYR A 380 -33.85 -22.80 -4.69
C TYR A 380 -35.05 -21.85 -4.79
N PHE A 381 -34.79 -20.56 -5.00
CA PHE A 381 -35.84 -19.57 -5.24
C PHE A 381 -36.68 -19.88 -6.49
N ASP A 382 -36.01 -20.16 -7.61
CA ASP A 382 -36.70 -20.50 -8.87
C ASP A 382 -37.46 -21.81 -8.73
N ARG A 383 -36.93 -22.79 -8.02
CA ARG A 383 -37.60 -24.06 -7.71
C ARG A 383 -38.88 -23.84 -6.88
N ASN A 384 -38.80 -23.05 -5.82
CA ASN A 384 -39.98 -22.79 -4.96
C ASN A 384 -41.05 -22.01 -5.71
N LYS A 385 -40.68 -20.97 -6.43
CA LYS A 385 -41.62 -20.21 -7.26
C LYS A 385 -42.34 -21.10 -8.30
N LYS A 386 -41.63 -22.08 -8.88
CA LYS A 386 -42.24 -23.05 -9.80
C LYS A 386 -43.11 -24.07 -9.04
N ALA A 387 -42.67 -24.51 -7.84
CA ALA A 387 -43.45 -25.39 -6.99
C ALA A 387 -44.73 -24.79 -6.52
N ASP A 388 -44.72 -23.49 -6.13
CA ASP A 388 -45.94 -22.76 -5.77
C ASP A 388 -46.93 -22.70 -6.95
N LYS A 389 -46.39 -22.41 -8.16
CA LYS A 389 -47.19 -22.41 -9.38
C LYS A 389 -47.75 -23.81 -9.70
N LEU A 390 -46.92 -24.86 -9.56
CA LEU A 390 -47.35 -26.26 -9.75
C LEU A 390 -48.43 -26.61 -8.77
N HIS A 391 -48.32 -26.18 -7.50
CA HIS A 391 -49.27 -26.44 -6.46
C HIS A 391 -50.68 -25.87 -6.81
N LEU A 392 -50.69 -24.59 -7.30
CA LEU A 392 -51.95 -23.98 -7.77
C LEU A 392 -52.56 -24.73 -8.96
N LEU A 393 -51.68 -25.13 -9.95
CA LEU A 393 -52.16 -25.83 -11.12
C LEU A 393 -52.68 -27.24 -10.80
N ARG A 394 -52.12 -27.95 -9.80
CA ARG A 394 -52.63 -29.24 -9.33
C ARG A 394 -54.02 -29.11 -8.69
N GLY A 395 -54.30 -28.00 -7.95
CA GLY A 395 -55.61 -27.70 -7.46
C GLY A 395 -56.61 -27.49 -8.61
N LEU A 396 -56.20 -26.72 -9.61
CA LEU A 396 -56.98 -26.51 -10.81
C LEU A 396 -57.27 -27.80 -11.61
N GLU A 397 -56.30 -28.68 -11.75
CA GLU A 397 -56.44 -30.01 -12.42
C GLU A 397 -57.58 -30.81 -11.81
N LYS A 398 -57.65 -30.91 -10.47
CA LYS A 398 -58.73 -31.61 -9.78
C LYS A 398 -60.12 -31.04 -10.10
N ILE A 399 -60.22 -29.71 -10.23
CA ILE A 399 -61.47 -29.03 -10.60
C ILE A 399 -61.80 -29.24 -12.09
N LEU A 400 -60.81 -29.21 -12.97
CA LEU A 400 -60.99 -29.40 -14.40
C LEU A 400 -61.47 -30.85 -14.74
N LEU A 401 -61.28 -31.81 -13.86
CA LEU A 401 -61.83 -33.17 -13.99
C LEU A 401 -63.36 -33.24 -13.76
N ASP A 402 -63.91 -32.29 -13.01
CA ASP A 402 -65.35 -32.18 -12.73
C ASP A 402 -65.78 -30.69 -12.59
N ILE A 403 -65.86 -29.99 -13.72
CA ILE A 403 -66.17 -28.57 -13.77
C ILE A 403 -67.60 -28.31 -13.35
N ASP A 404 -68.50 -29.18 -13.74
CA ASP A 404 -69.93 -29.04 -13.41
C ASP A 404 -70.16 -29.06 -11.91
N LYS A 405 -69.45 -29.90 -11.19
CA LYS A 405 -69.46 -29.92 -9.71
C LYS A 405 -68.92 -28.62 -9.11
N ALA A 406 -67.85 -28.05 -9.67
CA ALA A 406 -67.28 -26.80 -9.20
C ALA A 406 -68.26 -25.63 -9.38
N VAL A 407 -68.83 -25.53 -10.59
CA VAL A 407 -69.89 -24.50 -10.88
C VAL A 407 -71.12 -24.68 -9.99
N LYS A 408 -71.51 -25.90 -9.72
CA LYS A 408 -72.63 -26.20 -8.84
C LYS A 408 -72.35 -25.76 -7.40
N ILE A 409 -71.17 -26.06 -6.84
CA ILE A 409 -70.78 -25.63 -5.50
C ILE A 409 -70.81 -24.13 -5.39
N VAL A 410 -70.22 -23.37 -6.34
CA VAL A 410 -70.21 -21.92 -6.31
C VAL A 410 -71.58 -21.33 -6.42
N ARG A 411 -72.46 -21.93 -7.23
CA ARG A 411 -73.85 -21.43 -7.39
C ARG A 411 -74.79 -21.74 -6.23
N GLU A 412 -74.56 -22.86 -5.54
CA GLU A 412 -75.40 -23.31 -4.43
C GLU A 412 -74.94 -22.81 -3.05
N THR A 413 -73.83 -22.09 -3.00
CA THR A 413 -73.31 -21.46 -1.78
C THR A 413 -73.97 -20.11 -1.59
N ASP A 414 -74.61 -19.93 -0.41
CA ASP A 414 -75.38 -18.74 -0.09
C ASP A 414 -74.48 -17.51 0.25
N GLU A 415 -73.33 -17.70 0.91
CA GLU A 415 -72.44 -16.62 1.32
C GLU A 415 -71.13 -16.70 0.58
N GLU A 416 -70.61 -15.56 0.09
CA GLU A 416 -69.27 -15.46 -0.63
C GLU A 416 -68.12 -16.02 0.19
N SER A 417 -68.15 -15.80 1.51
CA SER A 417 -67.16 -16.30 2.47
C SER A 417 -67.03 -17.83 2.56
N GLU A 418 -68.14 -18.54 2.22
CA GLU A 418 -68.21 -20.01 2.27
C GLU A 418 -67.78 -20.69 0.96
N VAL A 419 -67.61 -19.95 -0.13
CA VAL A 419 -67.28 -20.52 -1.45
C VAL A 419 -65.95 -21.27 -1.38
N VAL A 420 -64.90 -20.66 -0.78
CA VAL A 420 -63.56 -21.25 -0.65
C VAL A 420 -63.61 -22.52 0.25
N PRO A 421 -64.20 -22.50 1.47
CA PRO A 421 -64.36 -23.70 2.28
C PRO A 421 -65.10 -24.81 1.58
N ASN A 422 -66.19 -24.52 0.86
CA ASN A 422 -66.98 -25.52 0.15
C ASN A 422 -66.23 -26.15 -1.02
N LEU A 423 -65.41 -25.37 -1.77
CA LEU A 423 -64.52 -25.91 -2.78
C LEU A 423 -63.42 -26.78 -2.18
N MET A 424 -62.89 -26.41 -1.03
CA MET A 424 -61.88 -27.22 -0.30
C MET A 424 -62.45 -28.59 0.05
N ILE A 425 -63.62 -28.65 0.64
CA ILE A 425 -64.30 -29.91 1.03
C ILE A 425 -64.68 -30.71 -0.21
N GLY A 426 -65.24 -30.05 -1.23
CA GLY A 426 -65.75 -30.69 -2.42
C GLY A 426 -64.68 -31.41 -3.28
N PHE A 427 -63.46 -30.87 -3.33
CA PHE A 427 -62.36 -31.33 -4.18
C PHE A 427 -61.13 -31.86 -3.41
N GLY A 428 -61.13 -31.71 -2.09
CA GLY A 428 -59.96 -32.08 -1.28
C GLY A 428 -58.71 -31.28 -1.67
N ILE A 429 -58.90 -29.97 -1.79
CA ILE A 429 -57.88 -28.97 -2.08
C ILE A 429 -57.66 -28.06 -0.88
N ASP A 430 -56.55 -27.42 -0.78
CA ASP A 430 -56.29 -26.44 0.28
C ASP A 430 -56.84 -25.02 -0.05
N GLU A 431 -56.77 -24.13 0.92
CA GLU A 431 -57.32 -22.78 0.85
C GLU A 431 -56.72 -21.98 -0.33
N ILE A 432 -55.39 -22.04 -0.49
CA ILE A 432 -54.66 -21.29 -1.54
C ILE A 432 -55.08 -21.81 -2.93
N GLN A 433 -55.27 -23.10 -3.09
CA GLN A 433 -55.74 -23.72 -4.32
C GLN A 433 -57.19 -23.38 -4.60
N ALA A 434 -58.03 -23.39 -3.56
CA ALA A 434 -59.47 -23.09 -3.67
C ALA A 434 -59.69 -21.60 -4.04
N GLU A 435 -58.96 -20.69 -3.43
CA GLU A 435 -58.98 -19.26 -3.75
C GLU A 435 -58.54 -18.98 -5.19
N TYR A 436 -57.41 -19.59 -5.63
CA TYR A 436 -56.97 -19.48 -7.02
C TYR A 436 -57.99 -19.98 -8.03
N VAL A 437 -58.76 -21.01 -7.69
CA VAL A 437 -59.79 -21.57 -8.54
C VAL A 437 -61.06 -20.70 -8.52
N ALA A 438 -61.50 -20.17 -7.36
CA ALA A 438 -62.64 -19.28 -7.25
C ALA A 438 -62.50 -18.00 -8.09
N GLU A 439 -61.26 -17.49 -8.22
CA GLU A 439 -60.93 -16.32 -9.04
C GLU A 439 -60.83 -16.62 -10.55
N ILE A 440 -60.98 -17.87 -10.99
CA ILE A 440 -60.76 -18.20 -12.40
C ILE A 440 -61.83 -17.61 -13.30
N LYS A 441 -61.43 -16.99 -14.40
CA LYS A 441 -62.37 -16.40 -15.36
C LYS A 441 -63.12 -17.52 -16.11
N LEU A 442 -64.45 -17.46 -16.21
CA LEU A 442 -65.30 -18.44 -16.91
C LEU A 442 -64.80 -18.82 -18.31
N ARG A 443 -64.22 -17.86 -19.06
CA ARG A 443 -63.63 -18.12 -20.38
C ARG A 443 -62.44 -19.08 -20.35
N HIS A 444 -61.83 -19.32 -19.20
CA HIS A 444 -60.72 -20.21 -19.00
C HIS A 444 -61.11 -21.65 -18.68
N LEU A 445 -62.42 -21.94 -18.66
CA LEU A 445 -62.93 -23.29 -18.48
C LEU A 445 -63.15 -24.05 -19.80
N ASN A 446 -62.60 -23.55 -20.89
CA ASN A 446 -62.72 -24.18 -22.20
C ASN A 446 -61.64 -25.29 -22.37
N ARG A 447 -61.90 -26.24 -23.30
CA ARG A 447 -61.07 -27.38 -23.56
C ARG A 447 -59.61 -27.02 -23.95
N GLU A 448 -59.41 -25.95 -24.73
CA GLU A 448 -58.08 -25.51 -25.13
C GLU A 448 -57.23 -25.08 -23.95
N TYR A 449 -57.83 -24.29 -23.02
CA TYR A 449 -57.17 -23.84 -21.80
C TYR A 449 -56.81 -25.02 -20.90
N ILE A 450 -57.67 -26.00 -20.75
CA ILE A 450 -57.44 -27.22 -19.98
C ILE A 450 -56.21 -27.98 -20.50
N LEU A 451 -56.20 -28.30 -21.82
CA LEU A 451 -55.09 -28.99 -22.45
C LEU A 451 -53.77 -28.25 -22.32
N LYS A 452 -53.80 -26.93 -22.44
CA LYS A 452 -52.64 -26.08 -22.22
C LYS A 452 -52.12 -26.15 -20.77
N ARG A 453 -53.02 -26.14 -19.78
CA ARG A 453 -52.64 -26.23 -18.36
C ARG A 453 -52.10 -27.58 -17.95
N THR A 454 -52.62 -28.68 -18.50
CA THR A 454 -52.09 -29.99 -18.28
C THR A 454 -50.67 -30.09 -18.82
N LYS A 455 -50.39 -29.55 -20.02
CA LYS A 455 -49.05 -29.45 -20.54
C LYS A 455 -48.11 -28.57 -19.70
N ASP A 456 -48.59 -27.41 -19.29
CA ASP A 456 -47.83 -26.51 -18.39
C ASP A 456 -47.45 -27.21 -17.08
N LEU A 457 -48.31 -28.11 -16.57
CA LEU A 457 -48.09 -28.89 -15.36
C LEU A 457 -46.96 -29.92 -15.55
N GLU A 458 -46.99 -30.70 -16.64
CA GLU A 458 -45.92 -31.68 -16.99
C GLU A 458 -44.57 -30.96 -17.20
N ASP A 459 -44.57 -29.82 -17.88
CA ASP A 459 -43.37 -29.02 -18.13
C ASP A 459 -42.78 -28.46 -16.83
N LEU A 460 -43.66 -27.96 -15.91
CA LEU A 460 -43.21 -27.48 -14.58
C LEU A 460 -42.65 -28.60 -13.72
N GLU A 461 -43.26 -29.83 -13.75
CA GLU A 461 -42.73 -30.97 -13.01
C GLU A 461 -41.33 -31.36 -13.48
N LYS A 462 -41.10 -31.37 -14.81
CA LYS A 462 -39.76 -31.62 -15.36
C LYS A 462 -38.77 -30.54 -14.97
N GLU A 463 -39.15 -29.24 -15.08
CA GLU A 463 -38.29 -28.14 -14.71
C GLU A 463 -37.94 -28.17 -13.20
N ILE A 464 -38.90 -28.50 -12.31
CA ILE A 464 -38.61 -28.64 -10.88
C ILE A 464 -37.69 -29.81 -10.62
N ALA A 465 -37.87 -30.97 -11.29
CA ALA A 465 -36.98 -32.10 -11.18
C ALA A 465 -35.55 -31.76 -11.61
N GLU A 466 -35.38 -30.99 -12.71
CA GLU A 466 -34.07 -30.51 -13.15
C GLU A 466 -33.42 -29.58 -12.10
N LEU A 467 -34.20 -28.67 -11.51
CA LEU A 467 -33.71 -27.75 -10.46
C LEU A 467 -33.34 -28.52 -9.18
N ASP A 468 -34.12 -29.51 -8.79
CA ASP A 468 -33.82 -30.39 -7.65
C ASP A 468 -32.54 -31.21 -7.88
N GLU A 469 -32.28 -31.68 -9.10
CA GLU A 469 -31.02 -32.33 -9.46
C GLU A 469 -29.81 -31.36 -9.39
N ILE A 470 -30.00 -30.10 -9.80
CA ILE A 470 -28.95 -29.08 -9.65
C ILE A 470 -28.65 -28.81 -8.18
N LEU A 471 -29.68 -28.70 -7.33
CA LEU A 471 -29.53 -28.48 -5.89
C LEU A 471 -28.82 -29.61 -5.17
N LYS A 472 -29.03 -30.86 -5.60
CA LYS A 472 -28.38 -32.05 -5.05
C LYS A 472 -26.91 -32.19 -5.46
N SER A 473 -26.47 -31.57 -6.56
CA SER A 473 -25.15 -31.78 -7.16
C SER A 473 -24.27 -30.53 -7.19
N LYS A 474 -23.28 -30.44 -6.31
CA LYS A 474 -22.24 -29.41 -6.37
C LYS A 474 -21.53 -29.35 -7.74
N ALA A 475 -21.37 -30.47 -8.40
CA ALA A 475 -20.73 -30.54 -9.71
C ALA A 475 -21.57 -29.84 -10.79
N ARG A 476 -22.91 -29.96 -10.77
CA ARG A 476 -23.80 -29.24 -11.69
C ARG A 476 -23.74 -27.73 -11.43
N ILE A 477 -23.74 -27.30 -10.17
CA ILE A 477 -23.59 -25.86 -9.80
C ILE A 477 -22.25 -25.33 -10.35
N LYS A 478 -21.15 -26.05 -10.13
CA LYS A 478 -19.83 -25.69 -10.67
C LYS A 478 -19.85 -25.58 -12.21
N THR A 479 -20.53 -26.48 -12.89
CA THR A 479 -20.68 -26.44 -14.36
C THR A 479 -21.43 -25.18 -14.81
N ILE A 480 -22.48 -24.76 -14.09
CA ILE A 480 -23.21 -23.52 -14.36
C ILE A 480 -22.27 -22.31 -14.20
N ILE A 481 -21.51 -22.24 -13.12
CA ILE A 481 -20.56 -21.13 -12.87
C ILE A 481 -19.52 -21.07 -13.99
N VAL A 482 -18.97 -22.20 -14.42
CA VAL A 482 -18.00 -22.24 -15.53
C VAL A 482 -18.60 -21.72 -16.85
N LYS A 483 -19.87 -22.05 -17.15
CA LYS A 483 -20.57 -21.53 -18.34
C LYS A 483 -20.77 -20.00 -18.23
N GLU A 484 -21.18 -19.52 -17.07
CA GLU A 484 -21.35 -18.09 -16.81
C GLU A 484 -20.02 -17.34 -16.97
N LEU A 485 -18.92 -17.81 -16.38
CA LEU A 485 -17.60 -17.20 -16.51
C LEU A 485 -17.12 -17.14 -17.95
N LYS A 486 -17.32 -18.20 -18.73
CA LYS A 486 -16.99 -18.21 -20.16
C LYS A 486 -17.78 -17.16 -20.94
N SER A 487 -19.09 -17.09 -20.72
CA SER A 487 -19.95 -16.08 -21.36
C SER A 487 -19.53 -14.65 -21.01
N ILE A 488 -19.12 -14.42 -19.75
CA ILE A 488 -18.63 -13.11 -19.30
C ILE A 488 -17.29 -12.77 -19.96
N ALA A 489 -16.36 -13.73 -20.05
CA ALA A 489 -15.08 -13.56 -20.71
C ALA A 489 -15.24 -13.24 -22.22
N GLU A 490 -16.20 -13.87 -22.88
CA GLU A 490 -16.51 -13.60 -24.29
C GLU A 490 -17.16 -12.22 -24.50
N LYS A 491 -18.12 -11.88 -23.65
CA LYS A 491 -18.93 -10.65 -23.80
C LYS A 491 -18.20 -9.38 -23.37
N TYR A 492 -17.43 -9.45 -22.27
CA TYR A 492 -16.81 -8.26 -21.67
C TYR A 492 -15.29 -8.31 -21.64
N GLY A 493 -14.67 -9.45 -21.96
CA GLY A 493 -13.22 -9.61 -21.96
C GLY A 493 -12.54 -8.71 -22.99
N GLN A 494 -11.51 -8.01 -22.55
CA GLN A 494 -10.68 -7.13 -23.36
C GLN A 494 -9.27 -7.69 -23.51
N PRO A 495 -8.52 -7.33 -24.54
CA PRO A 495 -7.09 -7.62 -24.60
C PRO A 495 -6.36 -6.98 -23.42
N ARG A 496 -5.27 -7.60 -22.99
CA ARG A 496 -4.38 -7.07 -21.95
C ARG A 496 -3.87 -5.69 -22.36
N LYS A 497 -3.91 -4.73 -21.42
CA LYS A 497 -3.40 -3.37 -21.64
C LYS A 497 -1.91 -3.27 -21.30
N SER A 498 -1.48 -3.89 -20.19
CA SER A 498 -0.09 -3.86 -19.74
C SER A 498 0.77 -4.86 -20.51
N ILE A 499 1.98 -4.45 -20.87
CA ILE A 499 2.97 -5.29 -21.55
C ILE A 499 3.86 -5.92 -20.49
N ILE A 500 4.09 -7.23 -20.57
CA ILE A 500 5.01 -7.95 -19.70
C ILE A 500 6.41 -7.91 -20.30
N ILE A 501 7.40 -7.41 -19.55
CA ILE A 501 8.81 -7.40 -19.95
C ILE A 501 9.54 -8.41 -19.06
N TYR A 502 10.10 -9.44 -19.68
CA TYR A 502 10.92 -10.44 -18.99
C TYR A 502 12.33 -9.89 -18.71
N ASP A 503 12.93 -10.34 -17.60
CA ASP A 503 14.16 -9.80 -17.02
C ASP A 503 15.35 -9.72 -18.01
N ASP A 504 15.45 -10.64 -18.96
CA ASP A 504 16.51 -10.67 -20.01
C ASP A 504 16.49 -9.47 -20.98
N VAL A 505 15.33 -8.80 -21.10
CA VAL A 505 15.16 -7.58 -21.92
C VAL A 505 15.24 -6.32 -21.07
N ALA A 506 14.99 -6.43 -19.75
CA ALA A 506 14.98 -5.32 -18.81
C ALA A 506 16.37 -5.00 -18.21
N ARG A 507 17.33 -5.89 -18.34
CA ARG A 507 18.72 -5.66 -17.96
C ARG A 507 19.41 -4.84 -19.04
N TYR A 508 19.08 -3.56 -19.12
CA TYR A 508 20.07 -2.62 -19.62
C TYR A 508 21.28 -2.71 -18.70
N GLU A 509 22.47 -2.95 -19.30
CA GLU A 509 23.73 -2.86 -18.59
C GLU A 509 23.71 -1.60 -17.75
N GLU A 510 23.86 -1.73 -16.44
CA GLU A 510 24.11 -0.60 -15.56
C GLU A 510 25.36 0.11 -16.10
N GLU A 511 25.16 1.09 -16.99
CA GLU A 511 26.18 2.13 -17.12
C GLU A 511 26.26 2.72 -15.72
N THR A 512 27.29 2.30 -15.00
CA THR A 512 27.69 2.97 -13.77
C THR A 512 27.77 4.44 -14.13
N VAL A 513 26.87 5.24 -13.59
CA VAL A 513 26.97 6.70 -13.69
C VAL A 513 28.34 6.98 -13.11
N GLU A 514 29.33 7.24 -13.97
CA GLU A 514 30.67 7.62 -13.52
C GLU A 514 30.47 8.89 -12.69
N ILE A 515 30.59 8.74 -11.38
CA ILE A 515 30.59 9.89 -10.48
C ILE A 515 31.84 10.69 -10.86
N PRO A 516 31.68 11.96 -11.28
CA PRO A 516 32.83 12.77 -11.67
C PRO A 516 33.85 12.80 -10.53
N ASP A 517 35.03 12.29 -10.75
CA ASP A 517 36.10 12.26 -9.76
C ASP A 517 36.99 13.49 -9.92
N TYR A 518 36.90 14.43 -8.99
CA TYR A 518 37.67 15.65 -8.93
C TYR A 518 38.05 15.97 -7.48
N PRO A 519 39.19 16.70 -7.25
CA PRO A 519 39.64 17.05 -5.90
C PRO A 519 38.62 17.93 -5.17
N VAL A 520 38.39 17.66 -3.87
CA VAL A 520 37.53 18.42 -2.98
C VAL A 520 38.12 18.51 -1.58
N ASN A 521 37.92 19.63 -0.91
CA ASN A 521 38.11 19.79 0.51
C ASN A 521 36.83 19.57 1.25
N LEU A 522 36.86 18.68 2.23
CA LEU A 522 35.71 18.26 3.04
C LEU A 522 35.86 18.82 4.44
N PHE A 523 34.89 19.57 4.89
CA PHE A 523 34.86 20.18 6.23
C PHE A 523 33.69 19.60 7.01
N PHE A 524 33.95 19.21 8.26
CA PHE A 524 32.92 18.75 9.17
C PHE A 524 33.04 19.51 10.48
N THR A 525 31.91 20.03 10.97
CA THR A 525 31.86 20.87 12.18
C THR A 525 31.34 20.10 13.38
N LYS A 526 31.57 20.61 14.57
CA LYS A 526 31.11 20.05 15.85
C LYS A 526 29.59 19.98 15.96
N GLU A 527 28.89 20.97 15.44
CA GLU A 527 27.42 21.02 15.40
C GLU A 527 26.80 20.19 14.27
N GLY A 528 27.62 19.42 13.52
CA GLY A 528 27.15 18.48 12.51
C GLY A 528 26.89 19.08 11.13
N TYR A 529 27.52 20.19 10.78
CA TYR A 529 27.48 20.74 9.42
C TYR A 529 28.60 20.17 8.56
N PHE A 530 28.28 19.91 7.30
CA PHE A 530 29.22 19.38 6.32
C PHE A 530 29.32 20.32 5.12
N LYS A 531 30.54 20.56 4.63
CA LYS A 531 30.81 21.31 3.42
C LYS A 531 31.74 20.56 2.49
N LYS A 532 31.46 20.66 1.21
CA LYS A 532 32.31 20.18 0.13
C LYS A 532 32.70 21.35 -0.76
N ILE A 533 33.97 21.71 -0.78
CA ILE A 533 34.49 22.89 -1.48
C ILE A 533 35.60 22.46 -2.43
N THR A 534 35.58 22.92 -3.67
CA THR A 534 36.70 22.64 -4.60
C THR A 534 37.96 23.45 -4.22
N PRO A 535 39.17 22.95 -4.46
CA PRO A 535 40.40 23.67 -4.14
C PRO A 535 40.46 25.07 -4.78
N GLN A 536 39.90 25.23 -5.99
CA GLN A 536 39.82 26.51 -6.66
C GLN A 536 38.89 27.50 -5.90
N SER A 537 37.71 27.05 -5.49
CA SER A 537 36.77 27.86 -4.73
C SER A 537 37.32 28.21 -3.34
N LEU A 538 38.07 27.30 -2.71
CA LEU A 538 38.69 27.53 -1.41
C LEU A 538 39.81 28.57 -1.47
N ARG A 539 40.68 28.55 -2.49
CA ARG A 539 41.73 29.54 -2.69
C ARG A 539 41.17 30.96 -2.91
N MET A 540 40.01 31.10 -3.49
CA MET A 540 39.33 32.37 -3.76
C MET A 540 38.44 32.84 -2.63
N SER A 541 38.38 32.12 -1.53
CA SER A 541 37.45 32.37 -0.41
C SER A 541 38.18 32.99 0.78
N GLY A 542 37.46 33.82 1.55
CA GLY A 542 37.87 34.27 2.87
C GLY A 542 37.62 33.20 3.95
N GLU A 543 37.37 33.62 5.17
CA GLU A 543 37.09 32.77 6.30
C GLU A 543 35.83 31.90 6.08
N GLN A 544 35.84 30.72 6.71
CA GLN A 544 34.72 29.80 6.68
C GLN A 544 33.56 30.33 7.53
N LYS A 545 32.39 30.47 6.94
CA LYS A 545 31.17 30.83 7.71
C LYS A 545 30.73 29.59 8.52
N LEU A 546 30.65 29.75 9.83
CA LEU A 546 30.16 28.77 10.78
C LEU A 546 28.89 29.28 11.47
N LYS A 547 28.15 28.38 12.14
CA LYS A 547 27.09 28.75 13.06
C LYS A 547 27.74 29.37 14.32
N ASP A 548 27.04 30.26 15.00
CA ASP A 548 27.55 30.92 16.23
C ASP A 548 27.93 29.84 17.29
N GLY A 549 29.19 29.86 17.69
CA GLY A 549 29.73 28.91 18.67
C GLY A 549 30.16 27.54 18.10
N ASP A 550 30.05 27.32 16.78
CA ASP A 550 30.49 26.09 16.12
C ASP A 550 31.97 26.17 15.70
N GLU A 551 32.60 25.00 15.57
CA GLU A 551 34.01 24.88 15.18
C GLU A 551 34.23 23.75 14.18
N ILE A 552 35.20 23.89 13.27
CA ILE A 552 35.59 22.82 12.36
C ILE A 552 36.42 21.79 13.12
N ILE A 553 35.90 20.56 13.24
CA ILE A 553 36.58 19.46 13.91
C ILE A 553 37.29 18.53 12.95
N GLN A 554 36.99 18.59 11.66
CA GLN A 554 37.68 17.80 10.62
C GLN A 554 37.78 18.61 9.32
N GLU A 555 38.98 18.64 8.77
CA GLU A 555 39.29 19.13 7.45
C GLU A 555 40.09 18.06 6.72
N LEU A 556 39.64 17.64 5.54
CA LEU A 556 40.24 16.54 4.77
C LEU A 556 40.27 16.89 3.27
N GLU A 557 41.41 16.70 2.67
CA GLU A 557 41.56 16.74 1.21
C GLU A 557 41.24 15.35 0.65
N PHE A 558 40.33 15.26 -0.28
CA PHE A 558 39.89 14.01 -0.87
C PHE A 558 39.38 14.21 -2.29
N THR A 559 38.68 13.22 -2.87
CA THR A 559 38.04 13.33 -4.17
C THR A 559 36.51 13.18 -4.04
N ASN A 560 35.78 13.72 -5.01
CA ASN A 560 34.30 13.67 -5.01
C ASN A 560 33.73 12.25 -5.04
N ASN A 561 34.44 11.30 -5.67
CA ASN A 561 34.04 9.91 -5.72
C ASN A 561 34.51 9.14 -4.48
N CYS A 562 33.91 9.42 -3.33
CA CYS A 562 34.18 8.73 -2.07
C CYS A 562 32.94 8.52 -1.25
N ASP A 563 33.01 7.55 -0.32
CA ASP A 563 31.97 7.28 0.66
C ASP A 563 32.26 8.04 1.96
N LEU A 564 31.23 8.62 2.54
CA LEU A 564 31.23 9.33 3.83
C LEU A 564 30.50 8.48 4.86
N LEU A 565 31.16 8.23 5.98
CA LEU A 565 30.61 7.48 7.13
C LEU A 565 30.48 8.44 8.32
N PHE A 566 29.27 8.82 8.68
CA PHE A 566 28.98 9.67 9.84
C PHE A 566 28.63 8.81 11.03
N PHE A 567 29.54 8.72 12.00
CA PHE A 567 29.33 8.02 13.28
C PHE A 567 28.60 8.93 14.24
N THR A 568 27.60 8.40 14.96
CA THR A 568 26.74 9.18 15.84
C THR A 568 26.90 8.80 17.30
N ASP A 569 26.44 9.67 18.20
CA ASP A 569 26.41 9.47 19.65
C ASP A 569 25.49 8.31 20.12
N LYS A 570 24.60 7.81 19.24
CA LYS A 570 23.72 6.64 19.48
C LYS A 570 24.25 5.32 18.91
N CYS A 571 25.56 5.19 18.78
CA CYS A 571 26.24 3.96 18.29
C CYS A 571 25.76 3.51 16.91
N GLN A 572 25.42 4.46 16.04
CA GLN A 572 25.02 4.23 14.67
C GLN A 572 26.01 4.85 13.70
N VAL A 573 25.97 4.41 12.44
CA VAL A 573 26.71 5.06 11.35
C VAL A 573 25.79 5.23 10.14
N TYR A 574 25.79 6.45 9.59
CA TYR A 574 25.09 6.78 8.36
C TYR A 574 26.07 6.89 7.22
N LYS A 575 25.73 6.26 6.10
CA LYS A 575 26.54 6.23 4.89
C LYS A 575 25.95 7.15 3.82
N ALA A 576 26.78 7.92 3.19
CA ALA A 576 26.45 8.74 2.04
C ALA A 576 27.63 8.80 1.06
N LYS A 577 27.36 9.17 -0.18
CA LYS A 577 28.44 9.53 -1.12
C LYS A 577 28.73 11.01 -1.02
N ALA A 578 29.98 11.41 -1.23
CA ALA A 578 30.30 12.84 -1.29
C ALA A 578 29.53 13.54 -2.42
N ASP A 579 29.18 12.82 -3.48
CA ASP A 579 28.35 13.34 -4.58
C ASP A 579 26.89 13.63 -4.20
N ASP A 580 26.39 13.03 -3.12
CA ASP A 580 25.06 13.33 -2.58
C ASP A 580 24.95 14.75 -1.96
N PHE A 581 26.10 15.39 -1.73
CA PHE A 581 26.22 16.73 -1.19
C PHE A 581 26.62 17.73 -2.28
N ALA A 582 25.91 18.84 -2.33
CA ALA A 582 26.21 19.89 -3.29
C ALA A 582 27.59 20.55 -3.02
N GLN A 583 28.25 21.02 -4.07
CA GLN A 583 29.41 21.89 -3.90
C GLN A 583 28.99 23.20 -3.23
N THR A 584 29.71 23.61 -2.21
CA THR A 584 29.45 24.83 -1.45
C THR A 584 30.60 25.83 -1.56
N LYS A 585 30.36 27.07 -1.06
CA LYS A 585 31.39 28.10 -0.89
C LYS A 585 31.71 28.24 0.61
N ALA A 586 32.88 28.79 0.95
CA ALA A 586 33.25 29.08 2.33
C ALA A 586 32.21 29.97 3.06
N SER A 587 31.60 30.89 2.33
CA SER A 587 30.59 31.85 2.86
C SER A 587 29.22 31.26 3.23
N VAL A 588 28.99 29.94 3.06
CA VAL A 588 27.73 29.26 3.38
C VAL A 588 27.93 28.31 4.56
N LEU A 589 26.88 28.03 5.34
CA LEU A 589 26.95 27.09 6.48
C LEU A 589 27.20 25.65 6.06
N GLY A 590 26.77 25.25 4.85
CA GLY A 590 26.82 23.86 4.39
C GLY A 590 25.55 23.10 4.73
N ASP A 591 25.58 21.78 4.50
CA ASP A 591 24.46 20.87 4.77
C ASP A 591 24.50 20.39 6.24
N TYR A 592 23.37 20.51 6.95
CA TYR A 592 23.20 19.88 8.27
C TYR A 592 22.97 18.37 8.08
N VAL A 593 23.95 17.57 8.47
CA VAL A 593 24.03 16.14 8.16
C VAL A 593 22.85 15.37 8.74
N ALA A 594 22.43 15.69 9.98
CA ALA A 594 21.34 15.00 10.64
C ALA A 594 20.02 15.13 9.86
N ALA A 595 19.70 16.33 9.38
CA ALA A 595 18.50 16.56 8.56
C ALA A 595 18.64 15.92 7.17
N LYS A 596 19.81 16.01 6.55
CA LYS A 596 20.06 15.50 5.20
C LYS A 596 19.99 13.98 5.12
N LEU A 597 20.47 13.28 6.14
CA LEU A 597 20.54 11.82 6.17
C LEU A 597 19.42 11.17 6.98
N GLY A 598 18.53 11.98 7.57
CA GLY A 598 17.37 11.51 8.34
C GLY A 598 17.78 10.78 9.62
N PHE A 599 18.59 11.44 10.49
CA PHE A 599 18.95 10.89 11.79
C PHE A 599 17.74 10.72 12.69
N ASP A 600 17.85 9.85 13.68
CA ASP A 600 16.81 9.70 14.70
C ASP A 600 16.75 10.95 15.59
N GLU A 601 15.61 11.20 16.22
CA GLU A 601 15.41 12.37 17.07
C GLU A 601 16.45 12.45 18.21
N GLY A 602 17.11 13.59 18.32
CA GLY A 602 18.18 13.83 19.32
C GLY A 602 19.46 13.02 19.07
N GLU A 603 19.75 12.62 17.83
CA GLU A 603 20.98 11.96 17.42
C GLU A 603 21.92 12.94 16.72
N ASN A 604 23.21 12.94 17.11
CA ASN A 604 24.22 13.85 16.58
C ASN A 604 25.41 13.09 15.98
N ALA A 605 25.96 13.58 14.89
CA ALA A 605 27.18 13.04 14.31
C ALA A 605 28.39 13.50 15.13
N VAL A 606 29.22 12.55 15.58
CA VAL A 606 30.41 12.82 16.40
C VAL A 606 31.69 12.74 15.60
N LYS A 607 31.70 12.01 14.48
CA LYS A 607 32.90 11.84 13.65
C LYS A 607 32.53 11.46 12.22
N MET A 608 33.24 12.03 11.26
CA MET A 608 33.18 11.64 9.86
C MET A 608 34.41 10.80 9.48
N VAL A 609 34.20 9.70 8.76
CA VAL A 609 35.28 8.90 8.14
C VAL A 609 35.05 8.89 6.63
N VAL A 610 36.10 9.19 5.88
CA VAL A 610 36.04 9.25 4.42
C VAL A 610 36.84 8.06 3.87
N THR A 611 36.27 7.35 2.90
CA THR A 611 36.94 6.19 2.29
C THR A 611 36.51 6.03 0.82
N LYS A 612 37.41 5.40 0.05
CA LYS A 612 37.14 5.04 -1.36
C LYS A 612 37.06 3.52 -1.53
N ASP A 613 37.82 2.77 -0.76
CA ASP A 613 38.03 1.34 -0.92
C ASP A 613 37.84 0.52 0.37
N TYR A 614 37.42 1.17 1.45
CA TYR A 614 37.20 0.56 2.78
C TYR A 614 38.43 -0.15 3.37
N LYS A 615 39.63 0.21 2.94
CA LYS A 615 40.87 -0.28 3.54
C LYS A 615 41.21 0.46 4.82
N GLY A 616 42.06 -0.17 5.66
CA GLY A 616 42.46 0.38 6.95
C GLY A 616 41.60 -0.07 8.10
N MET A 617 41.74 0.58 9.24
CA MET A 617 41.14 0.18 10.53
C MET A 617 40.54 1.40 11.25
N LEU A 618 39.54 1.16 12.08
CA LEU A 618 39.00 2.12 13.00
C LEU A 618 39.35 1.74 14.43
N LEU A 619 39.87 2.70 15.21
CA LEU A 619 40.12 2.56 16.63
C LEU A 619 39.05 3.35 17.40
N PHE A 620 38.20 2.64 18.13
CA PHE A 620 37.23 3.20 19.07
C PHE A 620 37.81 3.13 20.48
N ALA A 621 37.82 4.23 21.20
CA ALA A 621 38.24 4.27 22.58
C ALA A 621 37.10 4.75 23.48
N PHE A 622 36.94 4.08 24.63
CA PHE A 622 35.81 4.27 25.55
C PHE A 622 36.25 4.80 26.92
N GLU A 623 35.38 5.52 27.61
CA GLU A 623 35.63 6.12 28.90
C GLU A 623 36.20 5.12 29.95
N ASN A 624 35.79 3.85 29.84
CA ASN A 624 36.26 2.79 30.75
C ASN A 624 37.72 2.33 30.48
N GLY A 625 38.42 2.99 29.55
CA GLY A 625 39.81 2.69 29.21
C GLY A 625 39.98 1.48 28.28
N LYS A 626 38.92 0.95 27.70
CA LYS A 626 38.98 -0.08 26.64
C LYS A 626 39.09 0.55 25.28
N ALA A 627 39.66 -0.18 24.33
CA ALA A 627 39.69 0.21 22.93
C ALA A 627 39.41 -0.98 22.02
N ALA A 628 38.66 -0.72 20.94
CA ALA A 628 38.35 -1.70 19.92
C ALA A 628 38.97 -1.30 18.59
N LYS A 629 39.79 -2.16 18.02
CA LYS A 629 40.36 -2.03 16.68
C LYS A 629 39.50 -2.88 15.73
N VAL A 630 38.84 -2.25 14.74
CA VAL A 630 37.87 -2.89 13.82
C VAL A 630 38.28 -2.56 12.39
N PRO A 631 38.30 -3.53 11.45
CA PRO A 631 38.62 -3.25 10.04
C PRO A 631 37.51 -2.38 9.44
N LEU A 632 37.89 -1.38 8.64
CA LEU A 632 36.94 -0.49 7.98
C LEU A 632 36.01 -1.25 6.99
N GLU A 633 36.49 -2.36 6.42
CA GLU A 633 35.74 -3.28 5.57
C GLU A 633 34.44 -3.79 6.27
N SER A 634 34.42 -3.89 7.59
CA SER A 634 33.24 -4.28 8.37
C SER A 634 32.06 -3.32 8.17
N TYR A 635 32.29 -2.11 7.65
CA TYR A 635 31.28 -1.10 7.34
C TYR A 635 30.92 -1.04 5.86
N ALA A 636 31.59 -1.81 5.00
CA ALA A 636 31.20 -2.01 3.61
C ALA A 636 29.91 -2.84 3.56
N THR A 637 28.93 -2.40 2.78
CA THR A 637 27.67 -3.11 2.60
C THR A 637 27.48 -3.45 1.14
N LYS A 638 27.07 -4.68 0.84
CA LYS A 638 26.71 -5.13 -0.52
C LYS A 638 25.41 -4.52 -1.05
N THR A 639 24.63 -3.90 -0.18
CA THR A 639 23.36 -3.23 -0.50
C THR A 639 23.46 -1.75 -0.17
N ASN A 640 22.65 -0.90 -0.82
CA ASN A 640 22.56 0.55 -0.57
C ASN A 640 21.97 0.89 0.83
N ARG A 641 22.40 0.18 1.86
CA ARG A 641 22.01 0.49 3.23
C ARG A 641 22.66 1.79 3.67
N LYS A 642 21.84 2.81 3.85
CA LYS A 642 22.28 4.14 4.30
C LYS A 642 22.54 4.23 5.80
N LYS A 643 21.97 3.33 6.62
CA LYS A 643 22.06 3.32 8.09
C LYS A 643 22.47 1.95 8.61
N LEU A 644 23.49 1.89 9.48
CA LEU A 644 23.93 0.69 10.19
C LEU A 644 23.84 0.92 11.69
N THR A 645 23.05 0.09 12.38
CA THR A 645 22.95 0.08 13.85
C THR A 645 24.07 -0.75 14.46
N GLY A 646 24.43 -0.48 15.73
CA GLY A 646 25.51 -1.18 16.41
C GLY A 646 26.87 -0.95 15.73
N ALA A 647 27.14 0.29 15.32
CA ALA A 647 28.39 0.66 14.66
C ALA A 647 29.61 0.56 15.59
N TYR A 648 29.41 0.72 16.89
CA TYR A 648 30.39 0.49 17.96
C TYR A 648 29.66 0.11 19.25
N SER A 649 30.38 -0.16 20.35
CA SER A 649 29.77 -0.62 21.60
C SER A 649 29.05 0.50 22.36
N ASP A 650 27.87 0.21 22.87
CA ASP A 650 27.02 1.07 23.71
C ASP A 650 27.33 0.95 25.23
N LYS A 651 28.22 0.02 25.62
CA LYS A 651 28.45 -0.31 27.04
C LYS A 651 29.25 0.74 27.80
N SER A 652 29.88 1.69 27.15
CA SER A 652 30.60 2.82 27.72
C SER A 652 30.65 3.96 26.72
N PRO A 653 30.58 5.23 27.16
CA PRO A 653 30.66 6.38 26.24
C PRO A 653 31.91 6.34 25.39
N LEU A 654 31.74 6.73 24.11
CA LEU A 654 32.85 6.89 23.16
C LEU A 654 33.63 8.16 23.50
N VAL A 655 34.94 8.03 23.67
CA VAL A 655 35.86 9.17 23.90
C VAL A 655 36.48 9.64 22.60
N GLY A 656 36.79 8.71 21.70
CA GLY A 656 37.41 9.04 20.45
C GLY A 656 37.34 7.93 19.41
N LEU A 657 37.36 8.34 18.15
CA LEU A 657 37.40 7.49 16.99
C LEU A 657 38.54 7.96 16.05
N LEU A 658 39.45 7.07 15.75
CA LEU A 658 40.52 7.32 14.80
C LEU A 658 40.43 6.35 13.61
N TYR A 659 40.55 6.88 12.42
CA TYR A 659 40.83 6.07 11.20
C TYR A 659 42.32 5.88 11.04
N MET A 660 42.79 4.66 10.82
CA MET A 660 44.20 4.30 10.68
C MET A 660 44.37 3.48 9.40
N PRO A 661 45.17 3.96 8.42
CA PRO A 661 45.55 3.16 7.24
C PRO A 661 46.37 1.93 7.62
N GLU A 662 47.30 2.11 8.57
CA GLU A 662 48.21 1.11 9.12
C GLU A 662 48.29 1.25 10.62
N ASP A 663 48.94 0.30 11.31
CA ASP A 663 49.17 0.39 12.75
C ASP A 663 50.15 1.52 13.09
N GLU A 664 49.72 2.37 14.02
CA GLU A 664 50.41 3.58 14.44
C GLU A 664 50.49 3.72 15.96
N GLU A 665 51.30 4.65 16.46
CA GLU A 665 51.31 4.98 17.90
C GLU A 665 50.20 5.98 18.22
N VAL A 666 49.42 5.63 19.24
CA VAL A 666 48.29 6.43 19.75
C VAL A 666 48.49 6.77 21.20
N LEU A 667 48.31 8.03 21.53
CA LEU A 667 48.42 8.54 22.88
C LEU A 667 47.01 8.50 23.55
N PHE A 668 46.93 7.81 24.68
CA PHE A 668 45.76 7.73 25.56
C PHE A 668 45.97 8.61 26.78
N LYS A 669 45.09 9.59 27.01
CA LYS A 669 45.14 10.51 28.16
C LYS A 669 44.03 10.20 29.14
N ALA A 670 44.37 9.99 30.43
CA ALA A 670 43.36 9.82 31.50
C ALA A 670 42.99 11.16 32.16
N SER A 671 41.80 11.27 32.69
CA SER A 671 41.38 12.44 33.49
C SER A 671 42.21 12.68 34.76
N SER A 672 43.10 11.74 35.10
CA SER A 672 44.08 11.89 36.18
C SER A 672 45.39 12.56 35.69
N GLY A 673 45.47 12.97 34.42
CA GLY A 673 46.71 13.47 33.81
C GLY A 673 47.67 12.40 33.36
N ASN A 674 47.43 11.12 33.60
CA ASN A 674 48.29 10.04 33.14
C ASN A 674 48.18 9.87 31.62
N MET A 675 49.34 9.71 31.00
CA MET A 675 49.47 9.51 29.55
C MET A 675 50.04 8.13 29.24
N LEU A 676 49.53 7.45 28.21
CA LEU A 676 49.96 6.12 27.81
C LEU A 676 50.08 6.11 26.28
N LEU A 677 51.30 5.78 25.79
CA LEU A 677 51.56 5.66 24.39
C LEU A 677 51.56 4.17 23.98
N VAL A 678 50.69 3.85 23.06
CA VAL A 678 50.43 2.46 22.63
C VAL A 678 50.55 2.35 21.11
N HIS A 679 51.39 1.42 20.66
CA HIS A 679 51.37 1.02 19.26
C HIS A 679 50.17 0.11 19.00
N THR A 680 49.33 0.48 18.06
CA THR A 680 48.03 -0.20 17.83
C THR A 680 48.17 -1.63 17.31
N GLY A 681 49.34 -2.03 16.81
CA GLY A 681 49.68 -3.41 16.52
C GLY A 681 49.60 -4.36 17.72
N ALA A 682 49.72 -3.82 18.97
CA ALA A 682 49.48 -4.59 20.20
C ALA A 682 48.01 -4.88 20.49
N LEU A 683 47.09 -4.25 19.78
CA LEU A 683 45.65 -4.42 19.93
C LEU A 683 45.09 -5.45 18.96
N ALA A 684 44.46 -6.49 19.49
CA ALA A 684 43.87 -7.52 18.64
C ALA A 684 42.74 -6.94 17.77
N LEU A 685 42.79 -7.20 16.47
CA LEU A 685 41.76 -6.84 15.50
C LEU A 685 40.47 -7.60 15.80
N LYS A 686 39.34 -6.92 15.82
CA LYS A 686 38.00 -7.48 16.09
C LYS A 686 37.11 -7.36 14.86
N THR A 687 36.50 -8.46 14.45
CA THR A 687 35.58 -8.50 13.32
C THR A 687 34.16 -7.99 13.65
N THR A 688 33.79 -8.05 14.94
CA THR A 688 32.47 -7.58 15.40
C THR A 688 32.50 -6.10 15.71
N ARG A 689 31.66 -5.30 15.06
CA ARG A 689 31.58 -3.83 15.22
C ARG A 689 31.22 -3.40 16.64
N SER A 690 30.20 -4.02 17.26
CA SER A 690 29.66 -3.68 18.59
C SER A 690 30.54 -4.14 19.76
N THR A 691 31.80 -4.51 19.53
CA THR A 691 32.73 -4.95 20.57
C THR A 691 33.29 -3.78 21.38
N GLN A 692 33.52 -3.97 22.70
CA GLN A 692 34.33 -3.04 23.50
C GLN A 692 35.84 -3.19 23.29
N GLY A 693 36.28 -4.23 22.60
CA GLY A 693 37.68 -4.52 22.39
C GLY A 693 38.43 -4.99 23.66
N VAL A 694 39.61 -4.51 23.83
CA VAL A 694 40.53 -4.90 24.93
C VAL A 694 40.76 -3.75 25.90
N ALA A 695 41.09 -4.05 27.16
CA ALA A 695 41.49 -3.03 28.12
C ALA A 695 42.90 -2.51 27.72
N VAL A 696 43.03 -1.20 27.57
CA VAL A 696 44.27 -0.50 27.17
C VAL A 696 44.79 0.35 28.35
N LEU A 697 43.97 1.33 28.75
CA LEU A 697 44.29 2.17 29.89
C LEU A 697 43.55 1.65 31.13
N LYS A 698 44.23 1.55 32.29
CA LYS A 698 43.64 1.22 33.58
C LYS A 698 43.56 2.50 34.43
N PRO A 699 42.46 3.28 34.32
CA PRO A 699 42.36 4.53 35.07
C PRO A 699 42.40 4.27 36.61
N LYS A 700 42.84 5.26 37.37
CA LYS A 700 42.68 5.25 38.84
C LYS A 700 41.20 5.29 39.21
N LYS A 701 40.86 4.80 40.41
CA LYS A 701 39.47 4.84 40.93
C LYS A 701 38.94 6.30 40.89
N GLY A 702 37.78 6.51 40.24
CA GLY A 702 37.20 7.83 40.05
C GLY A 702 37.71 8.61 38.83
N HIS A 703 38.63 8.06 38.07
CA HIS A 703 39.14 8.64 36.85
C HIS A 703 38.72 7.80 35.61
N ARG A 704 38.73 8.40 34.43
CA ARG A 704 38.34 7.79 33.17
C ARG A 704 39.32 8.14 32.05
N LEU A 705 39.23 7.45 30.92
CA LEU A 705 39.87 7.89 29.69
C LEU A 705 39.26 9.21 29.28
N PHE A 706 40.09 10.19 28.96
CA PHE A 706 39.65 11.56 28.61
C PHE A 706 39.78 11.86 27.10
N SER A 707 40.93 11.51 26.50
CA SER A 707 41.12 11.68 25.05
C SER A 707 42.05 10.63 24.46
N ILE A 708 41.95 10.47 23.13
CA ILE A 708 42.95 9.74 22.32
C ILE A 708 43.41 10.63 21.16
N GLU A 709 44.69 10.57 20.88
CA GLU A 709 45.32 11.37 19.82
C GLU A 709 46.37 10.56 19.11
N ARG A 710 46.61 10.86 17.82
CA ARG A 710 47.78 10.31 17.12
C ARG A 710 49.06 10.86 17.71
N TYR A 711 49.99 10.00 17.99
CA TYR A 711 51.29 10.44 18.45
C TYR A 711 52.07 11.11 17.28
N LYS A 712 52.63 12.28 17.56
CA LYS A 712 53.56 12.97 16.64
C LYS A 712 54.97 12.91 17.25
N ASP A 713 55.94 12.50 16.44
CA ASP A 713 57.33 12.51 16.91
C ASP A 713 57.75 13.91 17.33
N GLY A 714 58.38 13.96 18.51
CA GLY A 714 58.77 15.24 19.13
C GLY A 714 57.79 15.78 20.15
N THR A 715 56.58 15.18 20.33
CA THR A 715 55.61 15.58 21.38
C THR A 715 56.15 15.39 22.79
N PHE A 716 56.97 14.38 22.99
CA PHE A 716 57.60 14.10 24.31
C PHE A 716 59.11 14.09 24.19
N THR A 717 59.78 14.63 25.24
CA THR A 717 61.24 14.61 25.37
C THR A 717 61.73 13.18 25.59
N ASN A 718 60.98 12.34 26.27
CA ASN A 718 61.31 10.91 26.47
C ASN A 718 60.08 10.01 26.24
N PRO A 719 59.75 9.65 24.98
CA PRO A 719 58.61 8.83 24.66
C PRO A 719 58.61 7.44 25.32
N LYS A 720 59.80 6.88 25.63
CA LYS A 720 59.94 5.56 26.26
C LYS A 720 59.25 5.50 27.61
N ARG A 721 59.13 6.63 28.31
CA ARG A 721 58.42 6.72 29.60
C ARG A 721 56.95 6.41 29.51
N TYR A 722 56.31 6.74 28.41
CA TYR A 722 54.86 6.61 28.19
C TYR A 722 54.52 5.35 27.43
N ARG A 723 55.47 4.67 26.78
CA ARG A 723 55.27 3.39 26.09
C ARG A 723 55.17 2.23 27.08
N THR A 724 54.35 1.25 26.74
CA THR A 724 54.21 0.02 27.51
C THR A 724 54.35 -1.21 26.62
N GLY A 725 54.97 -2.26 27.17
CA GLY A 725 55.03 -3.58 26.55
C GLY A 725 53.93 -4.53 26.95
N SER A 726 53.05 -4.12 27.91
CA SER A 726 51.95 -4.96 28.42
C SER A 726 50.70 -4.12 28.62
N LEU A 727 49.56 -4.61 28.16
CA LEU A 727 48.24 -3.99 28.33
C LEU A 727 47.36 -4.84 29.24
N PRO A 728 46.51 -4.23 30.09
CA PRO A 728 46.31 -2.79 30.30
C PRO A 728 47.37 -2.15 31.23
N ALA A 729 47.70 -0.88 30.98
CA ALA A 729 48.68 -0.12 31.77
C ALA A 729 48.03 1.14 32.39
N ARG A 730 48.66 1.72 33.40
CA ARG A 730 48.18 2.96 34.07
C ARG A 730 48.63 4.23 33.34
N GLY A 731 49.70 4.13 32.54
CA GLY A 731 50.40 5.29 31.98
C GLY A 731 51.21 6.05 33.04
N ALA A 732 51.94 7.09 32.63
CA ALA A 732 52.76 7.93 33.42
C ALA A 732 52.30 9.39 33.44
N LEU A 733 52.54 10.12 34.51
CA LEU A 733 52.30 11.56 34.57
C LEU A 733 53.37 12.28 33.68
N PRO A 734 52.98 13.36 32.99
CA PRO A 734 53.91 14.17 32.20
C PRO A 734 55.00 14.78 33.09
N VAL A 735 56.19 14.97 32.57
CA VAL A 735 57.27 15.69 33.25
C VAL A 735 57.17 17.16 32.87
N ASN A 736 57.78 18.07 33.65
CA ASN A 736 57.66 19.54 33.46
C ASN A 736 57.96 20.06 32.06
N ASP A 737 58.81 19.35 31.27
CA ASP A 737 59.10 19.70 29.88
C ASP A 737 58.07 19.18 28.89
N ASP A 738 57.31 18.17 29.25
CA ASP A 738 56.27 17.55 28.41
C ASP A 738 54.87 18.15 28.66
N SER A 739 54.75 19.08 29.63
CA SER A 739 53.45 19.69 30.05
C SER A 739 53.22 21.11 29.48
N LYS A 740 54.12 21.63 28.65
CA LYS A 740 54.10 23.04 28.21
C LYS A 740 52.96 23.38 27.22
N ASP A 741 52.35 22.41 26.59
CA ASP A 741 51.27 22.64 25.65
C ASP A 741 49.84 22.79 26.24
N GLU A 742 49.63 22.46 27.51
CA GLU A 742 48.30 22.58 28.14
C GLU A 742 48.02 23.97 28.72
N GLN A 743 48.99 24.86 28.82
CA GLN A 743 48.76 26.24 29.39
C GLN A 743 48.21 27.25 28.34
N LEU A 744 48.14 26.91 27.06
CA LEU A 744 47.65 27.80 26.02
C LEU A 744 46.15 27.63 25.68
N SER A 745 45.48 26.63 26.25
CA SER A 745 44.05 26.39 26.02
C SER A 745 43.11 26.79 27.16
N LEU A 746 43.62 27.56 28.14
CA LEU A 746 42.85 28.06 29.29
C LEU A 746 42.75 29.60 29.33
N ILE A 747 42.93 30.30 28.17
CA ILE A 747 42.63 31.72 28.05
C ILE A 747 41.59 31.92 26.94
#